data_7130d547444c4a49b4c5fe4c390c84c9
#
_entry.id   7130d547444c4a49b4c5fe4c390c84c9
#
_cell.length_a   1.000
_cell.length_b   1.000
_cell.length_c   1.000
_cell.angle_alpha   90.00
_cell.angle_beta   90.00
_cell.angle_gamma   90.00
#
_symmetry.space_group_name_H-M   'P 1'
#
loop_
_entity.id
_entity.type
_entity.pdbx_description
1 polymer ?
#
loop_
_entity_poly.entity_id
_entity_poly.type
_entity_poly.pdbx_seq_one_letter_code
_entity_poly.pdbx_strand_id
1 'polypeptide(L)'
;MEKTYDPHAIEQRWYQIWEERGYFAPGQTGSDSYCIMIPPPNVTGSLHMGHGFNNTIMDTLIRYHRMKGDKTLWQAGSDHAGIATQMVVERQLEAENKKRHDLGREQFIERIWEWKGESGGNISRQLRRLGSSLDWQHERFTMDEGLSDAVREVFIRLYEEGLIYHGKRLVNWDPKLHTAVSDLEVLSEEEYGHMWHMRYPLTNGQGNLIVATTRPETMLGDCAVAVNPSDERYKHLIGELLELPLTGRRIPIIADEEHVDPEFGTGCVKITPAHDFNDYAVWQRHRDEITISEQIHGGLINIFTVDASIRENGETEGSLMPEKYIGMDRYDARKQIVADLEEQGLLEKIDDHKLVVPRGDRSGAVIEPFLTDQWYVKIAPLAKPAIEAVESGKIHFVPDNWKNTYYEWMRNIQDWCISRQIWWGHRIPAWYDDQGNVYVGRSEAEVRARHNLDDDYPLQQDEDVLDTWFSSALWPFSTLGWPQQTERLKDFYPTSVLVTAFDIIFFWVARMIMMGIKFMGEVPFHEVYIHGLIRDGHGDKMSKSKGNVLDPIDLIDGIELEKLVEKRTSGMMQPQLAKKIEKQTRKEFPDGIPSFGTDALRFTFAALAATGRDIKFDLGRIEGYRNFCNKLWNATRYVMMNVEGQDCGVQGITTGHSEPSAKLERSVADRWIMSRLQKTKQTVTEAIEGYRFDHAAQAIYEFTWNEYCDWYLELSKPVLNDENASDEAKRGTRRTLVRVLENLLRLTHPIMPFITEEIWQRVAPIAGVIGEEQEGATIMQQPFPTQRKSLIDDEAEIEMAWVMQFILGIRKIKGEQNISPGKPVPVLLADASEHDSALAEQHRHYLDFLAKTESIEVLADDEQGPESATALVGEMKVLIPLAGLIDKEAEIKRLEKETGRLQSDVDRIEKKLANASFVDKAPEAVVEKEREKLGEAKGALETLRAQLEKIRNL
;
A
#
# COMPACT_ATOMS: atom_id res chain seq x y z
N MET A 1 -20.02 26.05 -18.90
CA MET A 1 -19.32 25.31 -17.87
C MET A 1 -19.70 25.82 -16.49
N GLU A 2 -20.05 24.94 -15.53
CA GLU A 2 -20.52 25.34 -14.20
C GLU A 2 -19.45 26.16 -13.44
N LYS A 3 -19.91 27.01 -12.52
CA LYS A 3 -19.03 27.90 -11.75
C LYS A 3 -18.13 27.10 -10.77
N THR A 4 -18.66 26.03 -10.22
CA THR A 4 -18.02 25.20 -9.18
C THR A 4 -17.83 23.79 -9.71
N TYR A 5 -16.71 23.17 -9.42
CA TYR A 5 -16.50 21.76 -9.70
C TYR A 5 -17.27 20.91 -8.69
N ASP A 6 -18.17 20.05 -9.17
CA ASP A 6 -18.88 19.06 -8.39
C ASP A 6 -18.49 17.65 -8.85
N PRO A 7 -17.66 16.94 -8.12
CA PRO A 7 -17.19 15.62 -8.53
C PRO A 7 -18.28 14.55 -8.52
N HIS A 8 -19.27 14.63 -7.63
CA HIS A 8 -20.24 13.55 -7.40
C HIS A 8 -21.02 13.14 -8.65
N ALA A 9 -21.71 14.10 -9.26
CA ALA A 9 -22.51 13.82 -10.45
C ALA A 9 -21.65 13.46 -11.67
N ILE A 10 -20.47 14.07 -11.79
CA ILE A 10 -19.51 13.83 -12.88
C ILE A 10 -18.96 12.41 -12.82
N GLU A 11 -18.49 11.99 -11.65
CA GLU A 11 -17.82 10.69 -11.44
C GLU A 11 -18.77 9.51 -11.69
N GLN A 12 -20.00 9.56 -11.15
CA GLN A 12 -20.99 8.50 -11.35
C GLN A 12 -21.41 8.38 -12.80
N ARG A 13 -21.67 9.52 -13.46
CA ARG A 13 -22.09 9.55 -14.87
C ARG A 13 -21.02 8.98 -15.78
N TRP A 14 -19.75 9.40 -15.64
CA TRP A 14 -18.70 8.93 -16.53
C TRP A 14 -18.39 7.46 -16.31
N TYR A 15 -18.38 6.99 -15.08
CA TYR A 15 -18.11 5.57 -14.82
C TYR A 15 -19.18 4.68 -15.49
N GLN A 16 -20.45 5.06 -15.36
CA GLN A 16 -21.56 4.34 -16.01
C GLN A 16 -21.38 4.32 -17.53
N ILE A 17 -21.08 5.47 -18.15
CA ILE A 17 -20.85 5.55 -19.60
C ILE A 17 -19.70 4.65 -20.05
N TRP A 18 -18.60 4.67 -19.35
CA TRP A 18 -17.42 3.87 -19.70
C TRP A 18 -17.71 2.36 -19.61
N GLU A 19 -18.41 1.92 -18.58
CA GLU A 19 -18.79 0.52 -18.38
C GLU A 19 -19.82 0.06 -19.43
N GLU A 20 -20.88 0.83 -19.65
CA GLU A 20 -21.92 0.51 -20.64
C GLU A 20 -21.38 0.45 -22.09
N ARG A 21 -20.39 1.27 -22.40
CA ARG A 21 -19.74 1.26 -23.72
C ARG A 21 -18.60 0.25 -23.86
N GLY A 22 -18.29 -0.48 -22.80
CA GLY A 22 -17.29 -1.52 -22.81
C GLY A 22 -15.85 -1.02 -22.97
N TYR A 23 -15.53 0.22 -22.57
CA TYR A 23 -14.20 0.81 -22.76
C TYR A 23 -13.11 0.16 -21.90
N PHE A 24 -13.49 -0.67 -20.93
CA PHE A 24 -12.55 -1.40 -20.07
C PHE A 24 -12.11 -2.73 -20.66
N ALA A 25 -12.82 -3.23 -21.67
CA ALA A 25 -12.44 -4.45 -22.36
C ALA A 25 -11.12 -4.29 -23.13
N PRO A 26 -10.34 -5.37 -23.30
CA PRO A 26 -9.15 -5.32 -24.12
C PRO A 26 -9.48 -4.91 -25.56
N GLY A 27 -8.74 -3.92 -26.09
CA GLY A 27 -8.86 -3.51 -27.49
C GLY A 27 -8.52 -4.66 -28.45
N GLN A 28 -9.13 -4.65 -29.64
CA GLN A 28 -8.87 -5.68 -30.66
C GLN A 28 -7.61 -5.38 -31.51
N THR A 29 -7.09 -4.15 -31.43
CA THR A 29 -6.00 -3.66 -32.26
C THR A 29 -4.85 -3.16 -31.39
N GLY A 30 -3.83 -3.97 -31.22
CA GLY A 30 -2.56 -3.63 -30.60
C GLY A 30 -1.59 -4.78 -30.84
N SER A 31 -0.33 -4.47 -31.19
CA SER A 31 0.68 -5.50 -31.39
C SER A 31 1.15 -6.10 -30.07
N ASP A 32 1.22 -5.27 -29.02
CA ASP A 32 1.74 -5.64 -27.73
C ASP A 32 0.62 -5.77 -26.71
N SER A 33 0.67 -6.82 -25.91
CA SER A 33 -0.28 -7.01 -24.81
C SER A 33 0.27 -6.47 -23.51
N TYR A 34 -0.61 -5.83 -22.72
CA TYR A 34 -0.30 -5.41 -21.37
C TYR A 34 -1.37 -5.91 -20.41
N CYS A 35 -0.97 -6.68 -19.43
CA CYS A 35 -1.91 -7.32 -18.50
C CYS A 35 -1.48 -7.14 -17.06
N ILE A 36 -2.44 -6.73 -16.22
CA ILE A 36 -2.32 -6.76 -14.77
C ILE A 36 -3.43 -7.62 -14.18
N MET A 37 -3.07 -8.49 -13.23
CA MET A 37 -4.03 -9.19 -12.40
C MET A 37 -4.28 -8.38 -11.13
N ILE A 38 -5.55 -8.11 -10.81
CA ILE A 38 -5.85 -7.52 -9.52
C ILE A 38 -5.42 -8.51 -8.42
N PRO A 39 -4.75 -8.08 -7.33
CA PRO A 39 -4.72 -8.88 -6.11
C PRO A 39 -6.17 -9.07 -5.64
N PRO A 40 -6.71 -10.29 -5.70
CA PRO A 40 -8.15 -10.47 -5.52
C PRO A 40 -8.54 -10.14 -4.08
N PRO A 41 -9.40 -9.13 -3.85
CA PRO A 41 -9.82 -8.78 -2.50
C PRO A 41 -10.65 -9.89 -1.87
N ASN A 42 -10.44 -10.11 -0.58
CA ASN A 42 -11.18 -11.07 0.22
C ASN A 42 -12.63 -10.66 0.39
N VAL A 43 -13.59 -11.60 0.22
CA VAL A 43 -15.03 -11.34 0.39
C VAL A 43 -15.43 -11.25 1.87
N THR A 44 -14.65 -10.50 2.67
CA THR A 44 -14.82 -10.35 4.13
C THR A 44 -15.43 -9.03 4.57
N GLY A 45 -15.93 -8.23 3.63
CA GLY A 45 -16.61 -6.96 3.94
C GLY A 45 -16.28 -5.83 2.96
N SER A 46 -15.57 -4.80 3.42
CA SER A 46 -15.25 -3.61 2.64
C SER A 46 -13.76 -3.45 2.40
N LEU A 47 -13.42 -2.73 1.33
CA LEU A 47 -12.07 -2.28 1.04
C LEU A 47 -11.60 -1.22 2.06
N HIS A 48 -10.28 -1.07 2.20
CA HIS A 48 -9.64 -0.05 3.00
C HIS A 48 -8.63 0.76 2.15
N MET A 49 -8.01 1.77 2.75
CA MET A 49 -7.08 2.68 2.06
C MET A 49 -5.94 1.98 1.31
N GLY A 50 -5.42 0.88 1.84
CA GLY A 50 -4.39 0.07 1.15
C GLY A 50 -4.87 -0.49 -0.18
N HIS A 51 -6.12 -0.95 -0.26
CA HIS A 51 -6.73 -1.37 -1.53
C HIS A 51 -6.91 -0.19 -2.50
N GLY A 52 -7.37 0.96 -2.00
CA GLY A 52 -7.52 2.18 -2.81
C GLY A 52 -6.20 2.61 -3.43
N PHE A 53 -5.12 2.57 -2.66
CA PHE A 53 -3.77 2.88 -3.12
C PHE A 53 -3.27 1.89 -4.18
N ASN A 54 -3.33 0.60 -3.89
CA ASN A 54 -2.91 -0.45 -4.80
C ASN A 54 -3.67 -0.38 -6.14
N ASN A 55 -4.99 -0.24 -6.07
CA ASN A 55 -5.84 -0.13 -7.28
C ASN A 55 -5.57 1.16 -8.07
N THR A 56 -5.26 2.28 -7.41
CA THR A 56 -4.91 3.53 -8.11
C THR A 56 -3.62 3.39 -8.90
N ILE A 57 -2.61 2.71 -8.36
CA ILE A 57 -1.36 2.43 -9.08
C ILE A 57 -1.62 1.56 -10.29
N MET A 58 -2.33 0.45 -10.13
CA MET A 58 -2.67 -0.46 -11.24
C MET A 58 -3.49 0.24 -12.30
N ASP A 59 -4.51 0.99 -11.93
CA ASP A 59 -5.36 1.71 -12.89
C ASP A 59 -4.59 2.81 -13.64
N THR A 60 -3.63 3.47 -12.98
CA THR A 60 -2.75 4.43 -13.64
C THR A 60 -1.93 3.77 -14.75
N LEU A 61 -1.34 2.60 -14.47
CA LEU A 61 -0.60 1.82 -15.46
C LEU A 61 -1.51 1.33 -16.60
N ILE A 62 -2.67 0.79 -16.25
CA ILE A 62 -3.65 0.28 -17.22
C ILE A 62 -4.14 1.39 -18.16
N ARG A 63 -4.48 2.57 -17.63
CA ARG A 63 -4.92 3.71 -18.44
C ARG A 63 -3.78 4.25 -19.30
N TYR A 64 -2.57 4.32 -18.77
CA TYR A 64 -1.39 4.71 -19.52
C TYR A 64 -1.15 3.78 -20.73
N HIS A 65 -1.13 2.46 -20.50
CA HIS A 65 -0.91 1.48 -21.55
C HIS A 65 -2.07 1.43 -22.57
N ARG A 66 -3.31 1.60 -22.13
CA ARG A 66 -4.46 1.74 -23.02
C ARG A 66 -4.31 2.94 -23.94
N MET A 67 -3.88 4.09 -23.40
CA MET A 67 -3.63 5.30 -24.19
C MET A 67 -2.37 5.18 -25.05
N LYS A 68 -1.41 4.33 -24.69
CA LYS A 68 -0.24 4.00 -25.52
C LYS A 68 -0.61 3.16 -26.73
N GLY A 69 -1.76 2.50 -26.70
CA GLY A 69 -2.29 1.69 -27.79
C GLY A 69 -2.04 0.18 -27.62
N ASP A 70 -1.58 -0.25 -26.45
CA ASP A 70 -1.38 -1.65 -26.13
C ASP A 70 -2.73 -2.37 -26.00
N LYS A 71 -2.77 -3.68 -26.31
CA LYS A 71 -3.91 -4.55 -26.00
C LYS A 71 -3.94 -4.80 -24.49
N THR A 72 -4.75 -4.02 -23.78
CA THR A 72 -4.65 -3.86 -22.34
C THR A 72 -5.75 -4.60 -21.60
N LEU A 73 -5.38 -5.48 -20.66
CA LEU A 73 -6.29 -6.20 -19.78
C LEU A 73 -5.97 -5.89 -18.30
N TRP A 74 -6.95 -5.42 -17.56
CA TRP A 74 -6.94 -5.49 -16.11
C TRP A 74 -7.96 -6.52 -15.64
N GLN A 75 -7.47 -7.69 -15.24
CA GLN A 75 -8.31 -8.82 -14.84
C GLN A 75 -8.96 -8.53 -13.49
N ALA A 76 -10.30 -8.53 -13.46
CA ALA A 76 -11.12 -8.39 -12.27
C ALA A 76 -11.32 -9.72 -11.55
N GLY A 77 -11.48 -9.67 -10.22
CA GLY A 77 -11.91 -10.80 -9.45
C GLY A 77 -11.77 -10.64 -7.95
N SER A 78 -12.19 -11.66 -7.21
CA SER A 78 -12.19 -11.71 -5.74
C SER A 78 -11.80 -13.07 -5.21
N ASP A 79 -11.31 -13.10 -3.97
CA ASP A 79 -10.88 -14.31 -3.27
C ASP A 79 -11.93 -14.77 -2.26
N HIS A 80 -12.12 -16.07 -2.17
CA HIS A 80 -13.05 -16.70 -1.22
C HIS A 80 -12.60 -16.59 0.24
N ALA A 81 -11.30 -16.40 0.49
CA ALA A 81 -10.70 -16.16 1.80
C ALA A 81 -11.16 -17.16 2.87
N GLY A 82 -10.88 -18.44 2.68
CA GLY A 82 -11.41 -19.58 3.43
C GLY A 82 -11.72 -19.34 4.91
N ILE A 83 -10.67 -19.26 5.76
CA ILE A 83 -10.82 -19.06 7.22
C ILE A 83 -11.55 -17.75 7.53
N ALA A 84 -11.14 -16.65 6.88
CA ALA A 84 -11.66 -15.34 7.23
C ALA A 84 -13.14 -15.17 6.90
N THR A 85 -13.58 -15.66 5.75
CA THR A 85 -15.00 -15.60 5.33
C THR A 85 -15.86 -16.53 6.19
N GLN A 86 -15.38 -17.75 6.45
CA GLN A 86 -16.09 -18.67 7.34
C GLN A 86 -16.31 -18.05 8.72
N MET A 87 -15.29 -17.44 9.32
CA MET A 87 -15.42 -16.77 10.62
C MET A 87 -16.43 -15.64 10.63
N VAL A 88 -16.54 -14.86 9.54
CA VAL A 88 -17.55 -13.80 9.45
C VAL A 88 -18.95 -14.39 9.57
N VAL A 89 -19.23 -15.47 8.85
CA VAL A 89 -20.54 -16.11 8.85
C VAL A 89 -20.79 -16.85 10.17
N GLU A 90 -19.79 -17.50 10.76
CA GLU A 90 -19.92 -18.11 12.10
C GLU A 90 -20.33 -17.09 13.17
N ARG A 91 -19.75 -15.88 13.15
CA ARG A 91 -20.15 -14.79 14.06
C ARG A 91 -21.58 -14.31 13.82
N GLN A 92 -22.03 -14.27 12.57
CA GLN A 92 -23.43 -13.96 12.27
C GLN A 92 -24.35 -15.02 12.89
N LEU A 93 -24.01 -16.31 12.78
CA LEU A 93 -24.74 -17.41 13.39
C LEU A 93 -24.71 -17.34 14.92
N GLU A 94 -23.56 -17.01 15.53
CA GLU A 94 -23.46 -16.82 16.98
C GLU A 94 -24.38 -15.70 17.49
N ALA A 95 -24.50 -14.61 16.73
CA ALA A 95 -25.48 -13.54 17.03
C ALA A 95 -26.93 -14.04 16.94
N GLU A 96 -27.21 -15.06 16.15
CA GLU A 96 -28.49 -15.77 16.07
C GLU A 96 -28.59 -16.92 17.09
N ASN A 97 -27.61 -17.12 17.99
CA ASN A 97 -27.47 -18.26 18.91
C ASN A 97 -27.44 -19.63 18.21
N LYS A 98 -26.83 -19.69 17.04
CA LYS A 98 -26.61 -20.91 16.26
C LYS A 98 -25.13 -21.17 16.05
N LYS A 99 -24.79 -22.44 15.80
CA LYS A 99 -23.45 -22.89 15.39
C LYS A 99 -23.53 -23.53 14.01
N ARG A 100 -22.39 -23.57 13.28
CA ARG A 100 -22.33 -24.25 11.97
C ARG A 100 -22.81 -25.69 12.00
N HIS A 101 -22.53 -26.39 13.10
CA HIS A 101 -22.94 -27.79 13.26
C HIS A 101 -24.46 -27.98 13.38
N ASP A 102 -25.22 -26.95 13.80
CA ASP A 102 -26.67 -26.96 13.86
C ASP A 102 -27.29 -26.93 12.45
N LEU A 103 -26.58 -26.32 11.48
CA LEU A 103 -27.00 -26.26 10.09
C LEU A 103 -26.54 -27.48 9.28
N GLY A 104 -25.38 -28.05 9.62
CA GLY A 104 -24.68 -29.00 8.77
C GLY A 104 -23.91 -28.31 7.62
N ARG A 105 -22.99 -29.08 6.98
CA ARG A 105 -22.04 -28.53 5.99
C ARG A 105 -22.72 -27.85 4.81
N GLU A 106 -23.72 -28.49 4.21
CA GLU A 106 -24.36 -27.96 2.99
C GLU A 106 -25.06 -26.64 3.23
N GLN A 107 -25.93 -26.54 4.24
CA GLN A 107 -26.65 -25.30 4.55
C GLN A 107 -25.72 -24.19 5.04
N PHE A 108 -24.63 -24.53 5.72
CA PHE A 108 -23.64 -23.56 6.14
C PHE A 108 -22.89 -22.98 4.94
N ILE A 109 -22.52 -23.81 3.96
CA ILE A 109 -21.88 -23.35 2.72
C ILE A 109 -22.84 -22.47 1.91
N GLU A 110 -24.13 -22.82 1.81
CA GLU A 110 -25.14 -21.97 1.18
C GLU A 110 -25.22 -20.59 1.83
N ARG A 111 -25.20 -20.53 3.15
CA ARG A 111 -25.18 -19.26 3.90
C ARG A 111 -23.93 -18.41 3.59
N ILE A 112 -22.79 -19.05 3.37
CA ILE A 112 -21.57 -18.33 2.97
C ILE A 112 -21.68 -17.82 1.53
N TRP A 113 -22.30 -18.57 0.62
CA TRP A 113 -22.55 -18.08 -0.74
C TRP A 113 -23.49 -16.85 -0.76
N GLU A 114 -24.50 -16.80 0.09
CA GLU A 114 -25.36 -15.62 0.29
C GLU A 114 -24.51 -14.42 0.74
N TRP A 115 -23.68 -14.59 1.77
CA TRP A 115 -22.74 -13.58 2.24
C TRP A 115 -21.78 -13.11 1.15
N LYS A 116 -21.25 -14.04 0.35
CA LYS A 116 -20.38 -13.70 -0.80
C LYS A 116 -21.10 -12.79 -1.79
N GLY A 117 -22.35 -13.03 -2.07
CA GLY A 117 -23.16 -12.18 -2.93
C GLY A 117 -23.25 -10.76 -2.41
N GLU A 118 -23.50 -10.58 -1.12
CA GLU A 118 -23.58 -9.25 -0.48
C GLU A 118 -22.21 -8.54 -0.41
N SER A 119 -21.21 -9.23 0.12
CA SER A 119 -19.86 -8.67 0.32
C SER A 119 -19.15 -8.38 -1.00
N GLY A 120 -19.23 -9.30 -1.96
CA GLY A 120 -18.64 -9.12 -3.30
C GLY A 120 -19.29 -7.94 -4.04
N GLY A 121 -20.60 -7.81 -3.96
CA GLY A 121 -21.33 -6.67 -4.52
C GLY A 121 -20.91 -5.32 -3.91
N ASN A 122 -20.59 -5.28 -2.62
CA ASN A 122 -20.06 -4.08 -1.98
C ASN A 122 -18.65 -3.73 -2.48
N ILE A 123 -17.76 -4.70 -2.52
CA ILE A 123 -16.38 -4.53 -3.01
C ILE A 123 -16.37 -4.04 -4.46
N SER A 124 -17.17 -4.65 -5.33
CA SER A 124 -17.28 -4.24 -6.74
C SER A 124 -17.81 -2.81 -6.88
N ARG A 125 -18.76 -2.37 -6.03
CA ARG A 125 -19.22 -0.97 -6.00
C ARG A 125 -18.12 -0.01 -5.54
N GLN A 126 -17.34 -0.38 -4.52
CA GLN A 126 -16.22 0.43 -4.04
C GLN A 126 -15.13 0.59 -5.11
N LEU A 127 -14.78 -0.48 -5.83
CA LEU A 127 -13.83 -0.43 -6.95
C LEU A 127 -14.31 0.48 -8.09
N ARG A 128 -15.60 0.41 -8.43
CA ARG A 128 -16.22 1.33 -9.41
C ARG A 128 -16.17 2.77 -8.92
N ARG A 129 -16.45 3.00 -7.65
CA ARG A 129 -16.42 4.35 -7.08
C ARG A 129 -15.00 4.93 -7.03
N LEU A 130 -13.97 4.09 -6.88
CA LEU A 130 -12.56 4.46 -7.01
C LEU A 130 -12.13 4.75 -8.46
N GLY A 131 -12.99 4.52 -9.44
CA GLY A 131 -12.71 4.74 -10.86
C GLY A 131 -11.87 3.64 -11.50
N SER A 132 -11.80 2.46 -10.90
CA SER A 132 -11.00 1.34 -11.40
C SER A 132 -11.54 0.79 -12.71
N SER A 133 -10.72 0.80 -13.76
CA SER A 133 -11.09 0.38 -15.12
C SER A 133 -10.87 -1.11 -15.38
N LEU A 134 -11.43 -1.94 -14.51
CA LEU A 134 -11.38 -3.40 -14.57
C LEU A 134 -12.28 -3.97 -15.67
N ASP A 135 -11.87 -5.10 -16.25
CA ASP A 135 -12.70 -5.87 -17.18
C ASP A 135 -13.79 -6.65 -16.43
N TRP A 136 -14.89 -5.96 -16.10
CA TRP A 136 -16.00 -6.52 -15.33
C TRP A 136 -16.76 -7.65 -16.02
N GLN A 137 -16.73 -7.71 -17.36
CA GLN A 137 -17.40 -8.75 -18.11
C GLN A 137 -16.79 -10.14 -17.89
N HIS A 138 -15.51 -10.17 -17.46
CA HIS A 138 -14.76 -11.39 -17.18
C HIS A 138 -14.28 -11.44 -15.74
N GLU A 139 -15.08 -10.88 -14.81
CA GLU A 139 -14.79 -11.00 -13.38
C GLU A 139 -14.73 -12.46 -12.97
N ARG A 140 -13.72 -12.82 -12.17
CA ARG A 140 -13.50 -14.18 -11.69
C ARG A 140 -13.61 -14.25 -10.17
N PHE A 141 -13.91 -15.43 -9.69
CA PHE A 141 -13.93 -15.74 -8.27
C PHE A 141 -13.13 -17.03 -8.02
N THR A 142 -12.27 -17.04 -7.01
CA THR A 142 -11.37 -18.18 -6.76
C THR A 142 -12.09 -19.52 -6.59
N MET A 143 -13.40 -19.53 -6.33
CA MET A 143 -14.23 -20.73 -6.27
C MET A 143 -15.27 -20.83 -7.39
N ASP A 144 -15.14 -20.07 -8.48
CA ASP A 144 -15.97 -20.32 -9.67
C ASP A 144 -15.64 -21.69 -10.31
N GLU A 145 -16.50 -22.16 -11.18
CA GLU A 145 -16.36 -23.50 -11.78
C GLU A 145 -15.02 -23.68 -12.49
N GLY A 146 -14.60 -22.71 -13.31
CA GLY A 146 -13.36 -22.83 -14.08
C GLY A 146 -12.11 -22.79 -13.19
N LEU A 147 -12.10 -21.96 -12.15
CA LEU A 147 -10.99 -21.93 -11.19
C LEU A 147 -10.98 -23.18 -10.31
N SER A 148 -12.14 -23.71 -9.95
CA SER A 148 -12.26 -24.97 -9.21
C SER A 148 -11.74 -26.14 -10.01
N ASP A 149 -11.97 -26.17 -11.34
CA ASP A 149 -11.39 -27.16 -12.24
C ASP A 149 -9.86 -27.05 -12.31
N ALA A 150 -9.34 -25.84 -12.41
CA ALA A 150 -7.90 -25.60 -12.39
C ALA A 150 -7.26 -26.10 -11.06
N VAL A 151 -7.89 -25.82 -9.93
CA VAL A 151 -7.42 -26.27 -8.61
C VAL A 151 -7.37 -27.80 -8.55
N ARG A 152 -8.43 -28.48 -8.98
CA ARG A 152 -8.47 -29.96 -9.02
C ARG A 152 -7.38 -30.52 -9.92
N GLU A 153 -7.23 -29.95 -11.12
CA GLU A 153 -6.21 -30.37 -12.08
C GLU A 153 -4.78 -30.24 -11.52
N VAL A 154 -4.48 -29.10 -10.86
CA VAL A 154 -3.17 -28.87 -10.22
C VAL A 154 -2.91 -29.88 -9.12
N PHE A 155 -3.89 -30.09 -8.22
CA PHE A 155 -3.76 -31.04 -7.12
C PHE A 155 -3.47 -32.46 -7.62
N ILE A 156 -4.24 -32.93 -8.60
CA ILE A 156 -4.10 -34.27 -9.15
C ILE A 156 -2.72 -34.46 -9.83
N ARG A 157 -2.29 -33.52 -10.67
CA ARG A 157 -0.98 -33.62 -11.32
C ARG A 157 0.16 -33.62 -10.32
N LEU A 158 0.13 -32.73 -9.33
CA LEU A 158 1.16 -32.72 -8.28
C LEU A 158 1.18 -34.01 -7.45
N TYR A 159 0.00 -34.59 -7.19
CA TYR A 159 -0.10 -35.87 -6.50
C TYR A 159 0.45 -37.03 -7.33
N GLU A 160 0.07 -37.12 -8.61
CA GLU A 160 0.56 -38.14 -9.54
C GLU A 160 2.09 -38.06 -9.74
N GLU A 161 2.67 -36.90 -9.66
CA GLU A 161 4.12 -36.69 -9.70
C GLU A 161 4.82 -36.91 -8.34
N GLY A 162 4.07 -37.25 -7.29
CA GLY A 162 4.59 -37.46 -5.94
C GLY A 162 5.06 -36.21 -5.24
N LEU A 163 4.61 -35.04 -5.71
CA LEU A 163 4.88 -33.74 -5.10
C LEU A 163 3.84 -33.35 -4.04
N ILE A 164 2.65 -33.94 -4.07
CA ILE A 164 1.69 -33.88 -2.98
C ILE A 164 1.70 -35.19 -2.22
N TYR A 165 1.70 -35.12 -0.89
CA TYR A 165 1.63 -36.29 -0.02
C TYR A 165 0.78 -35.98 1.22
N HIS A 166 0.24 -37.03 1.84
CA HIS A 166 -0.45 -36.98 3.12
C HIS A 166 0.43 -37.55 4.21
N GLY A 167 0.53 -36.90 5.36
CA GLY A 167 1.40 -37.36 6.44
C GLY A 167 1.29 -36.57 7.73
N LYS A 168 1.76 -37.19 8.81
CA LYS A 168 1.74 -36.63 10.16
C LYS A 168 2.99 -35.77 10.37
N ARG A 169 2.75 -34.46 10.63
CA ARG A 169 3.81 -33.46 10.93
C ARG A 169 3.28 -32.42 11.93
N LEU A 170 4.21 -31.69 12.51
CA LEU A 170 3.91 -30.57 13.38
C LEU A 170 3.44 -29.36 12.55
N VAL A 171 2.33 -28.75 12.96
CA VAL A 171 1.74 -27.56 12.31
C VAL A 171 1.41 -26.51 13.36
N ASN A 172 1.27 -25.25 12.93
CA ASN A 172 0.63 -24.22 13.74
C ASN A 172 -0.88 -24.52 13.79
N TRP A 173 -1.41 -24.76 14.99
CA TRP A 173 -2.81 -25.12 15.20
C TRP A 173 -3.52 -24.04 15.99
N ASP A 174 -4.65 -23.59 15.48
CA ASP A 174 -5.54 -22.70 16.21
C ASP A 174 -6.59 -23.52 17.00
N PRO A 175 -6.47 -23.58 18.34
CA PRO A 175 -7.36 -24.42 19.16
C PRO A 175 -8.77 -23.85 19.32
N LYS A 176 -9.01 -22.61 18.90
CA LYS A 176 -10.34 -22.00 18.88
C LYS A 176 -11.04 -22.22 17.54
N LEU A 177 -10.30 -22.21 16.45
CA LEU A 177 -10.83 -22.45 15.11
C LEU A 177 -10.79 -23.94 14.72
N HIS A 178 -10.05 -24.75 15.46
CA HIS A 178 -9.81 -26.17 15.20
C HIS A 178 -9.26 -26.43 13.80
N THR A 179 -8.27 -25.67 13.38
CA THR A 179 -7.62 -25.80 12.07
C THR A 179 -6.15 -25.45 12.10
N ALA A 180 -5.39 -26.04 11.19
CA ALA A 180 -4.06 -25.60 10.88
C ALA A 180 -4.11 -24.19 10.28
N VAL A 181 -3.13 -23.34 10.64
CA VAL A 181 -2.97 -21.99 10.14
C VAL A 181 -1.56 -21.83 9.58
N SER A 182 -1.41 -20.91 8.62
CA SER A 182 -0.10 -20.60 8.07
C SER A 182 0.70 -19.67 8.99
N ASP A 183 2.03 -19.67 8.84
CA ASP A 183 2.92 -18.85 9.67
C ASP A 183 2.57 -17.36 9.66
N LEU A 184 2.01 -16.84 8.57
CA LEU A 184 1.53 -15.44 8.48
C LEU A 184 0.30 -15.13 9.32
N GLU A 185 -0.48 -16.13 9.62
CA GLU A 185 -1.65 -16.00 10.45
C GLU A 185 -1.32 -16.10 11.94
N VAL A 186 0.00 -16.21 12.24
CA VAL A 186 0.54 -16.26 13.60
C VAL A 186 1.26 -14.95 13.90
N LEU A 187 0.72 -14.18 14.84
CA LEU A 187 1.30 -12.94 15.34
C LEU A 187 2.18 -13.24 16.55
N SER A 188 3.38 -12.72 16.57
CA SER A 188 4.26 -12.76 17.73
C SER A 188 3.98 -11.57 18.65
N GLU A 189 3.43 -11.82 19.84
CA GLU A 189 3.12 -10.79 20.83
C GLU A 189 4.04 -10.93 22.05
N GLU A 190 4.60 -9.80 22.50
CA GLU A 190 5.41 -9.78 23.72
C GLU A 190 4.51 -9.70 24.94
N GLU A 191 4.67 -10.66 25.86
CA GLU A 191 3.92 -10.74 27.12
C GLU A 191 4.84 -10.96 28.30
N TYR A 192 4.43 -10.53 29.50
CA TYR A 192 5.09 -10.88 30.76
C TYR A 192 4.52 -12.18 31.28
N GLY A 193 5.40 -13.13 31.56
CA GLY A 193 5.08 -14.44 32.08
C GLY A 193 6.20 -14.96 33.00
N HIS A 194 6.35 -16.24 33.04
CA HIS A 194 7.30 -16.87 33.96
C HIS A 194 8.13 -17.94 33.24
N MET A 195 9.29 -18.21 33.82
CA MET A 195 10.16 -19.32 33.52
C MET A 195 10.16 -20.25 34.71
N TRP A 196 9.67 -21.48 34.59
CA TRP A 196 9.61 -22.49 35.63
C TRP A 196 10.84 -23.38 35.56
N HIS A 197 11.55 -23.52 36.63
CA HIS A 197 12.70 -24.41 36.75
C HIS A 197 12.31 -25.67 37.49
N MET A 198 12.44 -26.83 36.84
CA MET A 198 11.93 -28.10 37.31
C MET A 198 13.09 -29.12 37.47
N ARG A 199 13.06 -29.95 38.51
CA ARG A 199 14.04 -30.99 38.78
C ARG A 199 13.56 -32.30 38.16
N TYR A 200 14.37 -32.88 37.30
CA TYR A 200 14.15 -34.22 36.73
C TYR A 200 15.16 -35.19 37.38
N PRO A 201 14.72 -36.11 38.27
CA PRO A 201 15.59 -37.02 38.97
C PRO A 201 16.26 -38.03 38.04
N LEU A 202 17.52 -38.35 38.32
CA LEU A 202 18.19 -39.48 37.70
C LEU A 202 17.63 -40.81 38.25
N THR A 203 17.40 -41.80 37.39
CA THR A 203 16.83 -43.12 37.82
C THR A 203 17.75 -43.91 38.72
N ASN A 204 19.05 -43.58 38.69
CA ASN A 204 20.07 -44.18 39.59
C ASN A 204 20.10 -43.53 40.99
N GLY A 205 19.28 -42.50 41.25
CA GLY A 205 19.20 -41.79 42.51
C GLY A 205 20.39 -40.85 42.83
N GLN A 206 21.29 -40.59 41.87
CA GLN A 206 22.50 -39.79 42.05
C GLN A 206 22.33 -38.32 41.67
N GLY A 207 21.17 -37.72 41.90
CA GLY A 207 20.90 -36.31 41.65
C GLY A 207 19.76 -36.09 40.68
N ASN A 208 19.70 -34.85 40.10
CA ASN A 208 18.71 -34.45 39.17
C ASN A 208 19.30 -33.47 38.15
N LEU A 209 18.64 -33.35 36.97
CA LEU A 209 18.87 -32.25 36.06
C LEU A 209 17.78 -31.16 36.29
N ILE A 210 18.16 -29.90 36.11
CA ILE A 210 17.23 -28.79 36.20
C ILE A 210 16.93 -28.30 34.78
N VAL A 211 15.68 -28.43 34.35
CA VAL A 211 15.18 -27.91 33.08
C VAL A 211 14.36 -26.64 33.34
N ALA A 212 14.41 -25.69 32.41
CA ALA A 212 13.65 -24.45 32.49
C ALA A 212 12.71 -24.34 31.30
N THR A 213 11.44 -23.96 31.56
CA THR A 213 10.45 -23.85 30.51
C THR A 213 9.45 -22.72 30.79
N THR A 214 8.94 -22.13 29.74
CA THR A 214 7.80 -21.19 29.79
C THR A 214 6.44 -21.90 29.68
N ARG A 215 6.46 -23.23 29.44
CA ARG A 215 5.28 -24.07 29.20
C ARG A 215 5.36 -25.37 30.01
N PRO A 216 5.22 -25.31 31.35
CA PRO A 216 5.40 -26.48 32.20
C PRO A 216 4.39 -27.62 31.91
N GLU A 217 3.20 -27.32 31.39
CA GLU A 217 2.22 -28.33 31.01
C GLU A 217 2.72 -29.30 29.93
N THR A 218 3.61 -28.83 29.05
CA THR A 218 4.11 -29.68 27.96
C THR A 218 5.08 -30.76 28.45
N MET A 219 5.55 -30.69 29.72
CA MET A 219 6.41 -31.73 30.29
C MET A 219 5.78 -33.12 30.21
N LEU A 220 4.44 -33.22 30.23
CA LEU A 220 3.77 -34.51 30.10
C LEU A 220 4.10 -35.23 28.77
N GLY A 221 4.58 -34.49 27.78
CA GLY A 221 4.98 -35.01 26.47
C GLY A 221 6.49 -35.11 26.27
N ASP A 222 7.31 -34.87 27.30
CA ASP A 222 8.78 -34.96 27.17
C ASP A 222 9.22 -36.37 26.84
N CYS A 223 10.15 -36.48 25.88
CA CYS A 223 10.73 -37.73 25.45
C CYS A 223 12.25 -37.83 25.68
N ALA A 224 12.90 -36.71 25.97
CA ALA A 224 14.35 -36.67 26.29
C ALA A 224 14.70 -35.36 27.00
N VAL A 225 15.91 -35.27 27.54
CA VAL A 225 16.59 -34.05 27.93
C VAL A 225 17.87 -33.95 27.13
N ALA A 226 18.06 -32.85 26.38
CA ALA A 226 19.27 -32.59 25.62
C ALA A 226 20.29 -31.77 26.44
N VAL A 227 21.58 -32.12 26.29
CA VAL A 227 22.71 -31.39 26.87
C VAL A 227 23.75 -31.16 25.79
N ASN A 228 24.59 -30.16 25.95
CA ASN A 228 25.71 -29.97 25.03
C ASN A 228 26.84 -30.96 25.35
N PRO A 229 27.35 -31.74 24.39
CA PRO A 229 28.42 -32.70 24.63
C PRO A 229 29.76 -32.09 25.09
N SER A 230 29.96 -30.81 24.91
CA SER A 230 31.11 -30.05 25.42
C SER A 230 30.96 -29.55 26.86
N ASP A 231 29.75 -29.64 27.43
CA ASP A 231 29.48 -29.18 28.79
C ASP A 231 29.94 -30.19 29.82
N GLU A 232 31.02 -29.86 30.49
CA GLU A 232 31.64 -30.73 31.49
C GLU A 232 30.72 -31.04 32.70
N ARG A 233 29.68 -30.24 32.95
CA ARG A 233 28.69 -30.50 34.00
C ARG A 233 27.85 -31.75 33.72
N TYR A 234 27.54 -32.01 32.46
CA TYR A 234 26.56 -33.01 32.04
C TYR A 234 27.09 -34.10 31.10
N LYS A 235 28.27 -33.92 30.52
CA LYS A 235 28.92 -34.85 29.60
C LYS A 235 28.94 -36.30 30.08
N HIS A 236 29.14 -36.51 31.39
CA HIS A 236 29.21 -37.84 32.01
C HIS A 236 27.85 -38.49 32.22
N LEU A 237 26.74 -37.72 32.01
CA LEU A 237 25.38 -38.19 32.17
C LEU A 237 24.71 -38.57 30.83
N ILE A 238 25.39 -38.34 29.70
CA ILE A 238 24.85 -38.68 28.38
C ILE A 238 24.61 -40.19 28.29
N GLY A 239 23.38 -40.56 27.88
CA GLY A 239 22.93 -41.94 27.84
C GLY A 239 22.28 -42.46 29.14
N GLU A 240 22.42 -41.72 30.27
CA GLU A 240 21.68 -42.03 31.49
C GLU A 240 20.19 -41.72 31.35
N LEU A 241 19.36 -42.32 32.21
CA LEU A 241 17.93 -42.13 32.20
C LEU A 241 17.46 -41.21 33.34
N LEU A 242 16.50 -40.37 33.03
CA LEU A 242 15.75 -39.53 33.96
C LEU A 242 14.35 -40.14 34.22
N GLU A 243 13.85 -39.99 35.41
CA GLU A 243 12.43 -40.22 35.71
C GLU A 243 11.63 -38.95 35.51
N LEU A 244 10.78 -38.92 34.50
CA LEU A 244 9.95 -37.75 34.22
C LEU A 244 8.93 -37.57 35.36
N PRO A 245 8.95 -36.43 36.08
CA PRO A 245 8.04 -36.17 37.18
C PRO A 245 6.58 -36.35 36.77
N LEU A 246 5.72 -36.68 37.73
CA LEU A 246 4.26 -36.83 37.60
C LEU A 246 3.81 -37.98 36.67
N THR A 247 4.61 -38.42 35.73
CA THR A 247 4.29 -39.50 34.78
C THR A 247 5.00 -40.83 35.14
N GLY A 248 6.14 -40.77 35.83
CA GLY A 248 6.99 -41.93 36.09
C GLY A 248 7.66 -42.51 34.83
N ARG A 249 7.59 -41.82 33.71
CA ARG A 249 8.22 -42.24 32.44
C ARG A 249 9.72 -42.06 32.52
N ARG A 250 10.47 -42.99 31.94
CA ARG A 250 11.92 -42.91 31.85
C ARG A 250 12.31 -42.31 30.49
N ILE A 251 13.08 -41.24 30.51
CA ILE A 251 13.51 -40.53 29.32
C ILE A 251 15.05 -40.43 29.29
N PRO A 252 15.72 -40.54 28.13
CA PRO A 252 17.17 -40.48 28.03
C PRO A 252 17.72 -39.06 28.08
N ILE A 253 18.97 -38.95 28.49
CA ILE A 253 19.79 -37.74 28.30
C ILE A 253 20.54 -37.89 26.97
N ILE A 254 20.29 -36.99 26.03
CA ILE A 254 20.88 -37.00 24.68
C ILE A 254 21.88 -35.85 24.52
N ALA A 255 22.84 -36.02 23.59
CA ALA A 255 23.83 -35.02 23.27
C ALA A 255 23.42 -34.23 22.00
N ASP A 256 23.16 -32.94 22.11
CA ASP A 256 22.87 -32.09 20.93
C ASP A 256 23.61 -30.74 21.07
N GLU A 257 24.64 -30.53 20.25
CA GLU A 257 25.43 -29.28 20.25
C GLU A 257 24.79 -28.16 19.42
N GLU A 258 23.90 -28.52 18.50
CA GLU A 258 23.25 -27.58 17.61
C GLU A 258 22.10 -26.83 18.31
N HIS A 259 21.39 -27.52 19.21
CA HIS A 259 20.24 -26.98 19.91
C HIS A 259 20.56 -26.41 21.29
N VAL A 260 21.56 -27.00 21.99
CA VAL A 260 21.86 -26.65 23.37
C VAL A 260 23.05 -25.72 23.50
N ASP A 261 22.78 -24.48 23.94
CA ASP A 261 23.85 -23.55 24.37
C ASP A 261 24.21 -23.82 25.84
N PRO A 262 25.44 -24.26 26.15
CA PRO A 262 25.85 -24.57 27.52
C PRO A 262 25.89 -23.36 28.44
N GLU A 263 25.94 -22.13 27.89
CA GLU A 263 26.00 -20.90 28.68
C GLU A 263 24.61 -20.30 28.92
N PHE A 264 23.58 -20.82 28.23
CA PHE A 264 22.22 -20.34 28.38
C PHE A 264 21.42 -21.14 29.42
N GLY A 265 20.83 -20.45 30.39
CA GLY A 265 19.96 -21.04 31.41
C GLY A 265 20.69 -22.09 32.26
N THR A 266 20.15 -23.30 32.29
CA THR A 266 20.73 -24.43 33.05
C THR A 266 21.69 -25.26 32.21
N GLY A 267 21.74 -25.09 30.90
CA GLY A 267 22.45 -25.96 29.97
C GLY A 267 21.75 -27.28 29.68
N CYS A 268 20.54 -27.47 30.19
CA CYS A 268 19.69 -28.64 29.97
C CYS A 268 18.38 -28.23 29.33
N VAL A 269 18.00 -28.81 28.20
CA VAL A 269 16.78 -28.51 27.47
C VAL A 269 15.88 -29.73 27.42
N LYS A 270 14.64 -29.64 27.92
CA LYS A 270 13.65 -30.69 27.77
C LYS A 270 13.20 -30.78 26.30
N ILE A 271 12.97 -31.96 25.81
CA ILE A 271 12.57 -32.20 24.40
C ILE A 271 11.13 -32.72 24.34
N THR A 272 10.26 -31.85 23.78
CA THR A 272 8.83 -32.13 23.64
C THR A 272 8.43 -32.00 22.15
N PRO A 273 8.81 -32.96 21.31
CA PRO A 273 8.78 -32.78 19.85
C PRO A 273 7.38 -32.69 19.24
N ALA A 274 6.34 -33.08 19.95
CA ALA A 274 4.95 -32.92 19.50
C ALA A 274 4.38 -31.51 19.75
N HIS A 275 5.10 -30.63 20.49
CA HIS A 275 4.61 -29.32 20.92
C HIS A 275 5.63 -28.18 20.79
N ASP A 276 6.77 -28.43 20.14
CA ASP A 276 7.77 -27.43 19.81
C ASP A 276 8.48 -27.79 18.50
N PHE A 277 8.62 -26.81 17.57
CA PHE A 277 9.24 -27.03 16.26
C PHE A 277 10.74 -27.29 16.36
N ASN A 278 11.43 -26.66 17.31
CA ASN A 278 12.87 -26.87 17.51
C ASN A 278 13.13 -28.26 18.12
N ASP A 279 12.33 -28.64 19.11
CA ASP A 279 12.38 -29.98 19.73
C ASP A 279 12.04 -31.07 18.70
N TYR A 280 11.14 -30.78 17.75
CA TYR A 280 10.83 -31.69 16.63
C TYR A 280 12.07 -31.91 15.74
N ALA A 281 12.85 -30.88 15.47
CA ALA A 281 14.09 -31.01 14.70
C ALA A 281 15.15 -31.83 15.47
N VAL A 282 15.25 -31.62 16.80
CA VAL A 282 16.11 -32.46 17.66
C VAL A 282 15.67 -33.93 17.60
N TRP A 283 14.38 -34.19 17.73
CA TRP A 283 13.81 -35.54 17.63
C TRP A 283 14.14 -36.20 16.28
N GLN A 284 14.07 -35.47 15.18
CA GLN A 284 14.44 -36.00 13.86
C GLN A 284 15.91 -36.47 13.79
N ARG A 285 16.83 -35.74 14.43
CA ARG A 285 18.25 -36.08 14.48
C ARG A 285 18.54 -37.26 15.40
N HIS A 286 17.81 -37.35 16.52
CA HIS A 286 18.06 -38.32 17.59
C HIS A 286 16.97 -39.40 17.71
N ARG A 287 16.20 -39.61 16.66
CA ARG A 287 15.04 -40.52 16.66
C ARG A 287 15.39 -41.91 17.17
N ASP A 288 16.50 -42.48 16.72
CA ASP A 288 16.91 -43.84 17.09
C ASP A 288 17.34 -43.93 18.56
N GLU A 289 18.01 -42.88 19.10
CA GLU A 289 18.40 -42.83 20.50
C GLU A 289 17.20 -42.71 21.45
N ILE A 290 16.18 -41.91 21.06
CA ILE A 290 14.98 -41.66 21.85
C ILE A 290 14.10 -42.93 21.89
N THR A 291 13.99 -43.66 20.78
CA THR A 291 13.14 -44.83 20.66
C THR A 291 13.66 -46.08 21.30
N ILE A 292 14.94 -46.13 21.67
CA ILE A 292 15.57 -47.28 22.34
C ILE A 292 15.14 -47.44 23.82
N SER A 293 14.60 -46.42 24.46
CA SER A 293 14.01 -46.53 25.77
C SER A 293 12.73 -47.36 25.68
N GLU A 294 12.68 -48.51 26.29
CA GLU A 294 11.63 -49.56 26.23
C GLU A 294 10.19 -49.06 26.55
N GLN A 295 10.00 -47.80 26.87
CA GLN A 295 8.73 -47.24 27.33
C GLN A 295 8.09 -46.20 26.34
N ILE A 296 8.80 -45.82 25.26
CA ILE A 296 8.27 -44.85 24.32
C ILE A 296 8.53 -45.31 22.91
N HIS A 297 7.56 -45.89 22.26
CA HIS A 297 7.62 -46.20 20.84
C HIS A 297 7.39 -44.93 20.02
N GLY A 298 8.44 -44.40 19.39
CA GLY A 298 8.39 -43.29 18.45
C GLY A 298 8.67 -41.90 19.01
N GLY A 299 8.55 -41.66 20.31
CA GLY A 299 8.96 -40.40 20.96
C GLY A 299 8.08 -39.15 20.68
N LEU A 300 7.09 -39.21 19.77
CA LEU A 300 6.17 -38.14 19.49
C LEU A 300 4.91 -38.27 20.35
N ILE A 301 4.91 -37.63 21.52
CA ILE A 301 3.82 -37.72 22.49
C ILE A 301 2.96 -36.44 22.38
N ASN A 302 1.82 -36.54 21.69
CA ASN A 302 0.86 -35.48 21.57
C ASN A 302 -0.04 -35.42 22.79
N ILE A 303 0.12 -34.42 23.65
CA ILE A 303 -0.64 -34.33 24.93
C ILE A 303 -1.96 -33.57 24.77
N PHE A 304 -2.22 -32.90 23.69
CA PHE A 304 -3.38 -32.06 23.52
C PHE A 304 -4.41 -32.63 22.55
N THR A 305 -5.68 -32.37 22.87
CA THR A 305 -6.81 -32.49 21.95
C THR A 305 -6.86 -31.25 21.02
N VAL A 306 -7.77 -31.23 20.05
CA VAL A 306 -7.93 -30.15 19.07
C VAL A 306 -8.28 -28.81 19.71
N ASP A 307 -8.84 -28.78 20.91
CA ASP A 307 -9.17 -27.59 21.70
C ASP A 307 -8.09 -27.25 22.77
N ALA A 308 -6.91 -27.90 22.68
CA ALA A 308 -5.81 -27.76 23.59
C ALA A 308 -6.11 -28.15 25.05
N SER A 309 -7.00 -29.14 25.27
CA SER A 309 -7.17 -29.80 26.54
C SER A 309 -6.25 -31.02 26.62
N ILE A 310 -5.90 -31.45 27.83
CA ILE A 310 -5.07 -32.66 28.02
C ILE A 310 -5.88 -33.91 27.60
N ARG A 311 -5.34 -34.68 26.69
CA ARG A 311 -5.95 -35.92 26.18
C ARG A 311 -5.63 -37.14 27.07
N GLU A 312 -6.30 -38.24 26.82
CA GLU A 312 -6.16 -39.50 27.61
C GLU A 312 -4.81 -40.19 27.33
N ASN A 313 -4.37 -40.16 26.08
CA ASN A 313 -3.09 -40.76 25.69
C ASN A 313 -2.39 -39.90 24.61
N GLY A 314 -1.08 -40.11 24.49
CA GLY A 314 -0.26 -39.35 23.54
C GLY A 314 -0.16 -39.98 22.13
N GLU A 315 -1.08 -40.83 21.73
CA GLU A 315 -1.09 -41.57 20.44
C GLU A 315 0.11 -42.50 20.24
N THR A 316 0.93 -42.67 21.27
CA THR A 316 2.12 -43.51 21.24
C THR A 316 1.98 -44.55 22.34
N GLU A 317 2.34 -45.80 22.06
CA GLU A 317 2.28 -46.88 23.06
C GLU A 317 3.08 -46.48 24.31
N GLY A 318 2.49 -46.68 25.52
CA GLY A 318 3.12 -46.28 26.79
C GLY A 318 3.01 -44.80 27.15
N SER A 319 2.30 -43.97 26.39
CA SER A 319 2.18 -42.54 26.59
C SER A 319 0.87 -42.09 27.25
N LEU A 320 0.36 -42.88 28.19
CA LEU A 320 -0.83 -42.52 28.98
C LEU A 320 -0.56 -41.28 29.81
N MET A 321 -1.54 -40.35 29.78
CA MET A 321 -1.48 -39.14 30.62
C MET A 321 -2.00 -39.51 32.04
N PRO A 322 -1.46 -38.84 33.09
CA PRO A 322 -2.01 -39.01 34.42
C PRO A 322 -3.49 -38.61 34.48
N GLU A 323 -4.34 -39.48 35.00
CA GLU A 323 -5.82 -39.30 35.07
C GLU A 323 -6.23 -37.93 35.60
N LYS A 324 -5.43 -37.41 36.57
CA LYS A 324 -5.69 -36.14 37.25
C LYS A 324 -5.77 -34.94 36.26
N TYR A 325 -5.05 -35.00 35.15
CA TYR A 325 -4.96 -33.87 34.22
C TYR A 325 -5.88 -34.04 32.99
N ILE A 326 -6.38 -35.23 32.72
CA ILE A 326 -7.19 -35.54 31.53
C ILE A 326 -8.41 -34.60 31.47
N GLY A 327 -8.64 -33.97 30.31
CA GLY A 327 -9.74 -33.06 30.06
C GLY A 327 -9.54 -31.64 30.61
N MET A 328 -8.44 -31.35 31.31
CA MET A 328 -8.13 -29.99 31.74
C MET A 328 -7.70 -29.14 30.56
N ASP A 329 -8.16 -27.88 30.53
CA ASP A 329 -7.56 -26.86 29.66
C ASP A 329 -6.07 -26.70 29.94
N ARG A 330 -5.27 -26.41 28.91
CA ARG A 330 -3.81 -26.29 29.00
C ARG A 330 -3.34 -25.38 30.13
N TYR A 331 -4.02 -24.27 30.40
CA TYR A 331 -3.63 -23.31 31.44
C TYR A 331 -4.04 -23.78 32.85
N ASP A 332 -5.13 -24.48 32.98
CA ASP A 332 -5.54 -25.09 34.25
C ASP A 332 -4.64 -26.29 34.57
N ALA A 333 -4.30 -27.07 33.57
CA ALA A 333 -3.31 -28.14 33.70
C ALA A 333 -1.92 -27.57 34.11
N ARG A 334 -1.49 -26.45 33.53
CA ARG A 334 -0.27 -25.75 33.91
C ARG A 334 -0.23 -25.40 35.39
N LYS A 335 -1.30 -24.76 35.89
CA LYS A 335 -1.41 -24.40 37.31
C LYS A 335 -1.34 -25.63 38.23
N GLN A 336 -2.04 -26.68 37.85
CA GLN A 336 -2.09 -27.91 38.66
C GLN A 336 -0.74 -28.64 38.65
N ILE A 337 -0.08 -28.73 37.49
CA ILE A 337 1.24 -29.35 37.35
C ILE A 337 2.28 -28.61 38.19
N VAL A 338 2.29 -27.30 38.16
CA VAL A 338 3.20 -26.47 38.95
C VAL A 338 2.98 -26.69 40.43
N ALA A 339 1.73 -26.74 40.91
CA ALA A 339 1.39 -27.01 42.28
C ALA A 339 1.83 -28.44 42.73
N ASP A 340 1.64 -29.45 41.89
CA ASP A 340 2.02 -30.81 42.16
C ASP A 340 3.55 -30.98 42.20
N LEU A 341 4.31 -30.29 41.35
CA LEU A 341 5.79 -30.25 41.39
C LEU A 341 6.31 -29.56 42.68
N GLU A 342 5.63 -28.52 43.10
CA GLU A 342 5.95 -27.83 44.35
C GLU A 342 5.73 -28.75 45.57
N GLU A 343 4.58 -29.44 45.60
CA GLU A 343 4.23 -30.43 46.68
C GLU A 343 5.26 -31.56 46.75
N GLN A 344 5.77 -32.00 45.58
CA GLN A 344 6.79 -33.07 45.52
C GLN A 344 8.22 -32.55 45.71
N GLY A 345 8.43 -31.24 45.91
CA GLY A 345 9.75 -30.63 46.03
C GLY A 345 10.59 -30.67 44.76
N LEU A 346 9.94 -30.78 43.60
CA LEU A 346 10.53 -30.84 42.27
C LEU A 346 10.48 -29.51 41.50
N LEU A 347 9.84 -28.51 42.05
CA LEU A 347 9.91 -27.14 41.56
C LEU A 347 11.11 -26.43 42.19
N GLU A 348 12.12 -26.06 41.39
CA GLU A 348 13.32 -25.39 41.87
C GLU A 348 13.09 -23.92 42.18
N LYS A 349 12.55 -23.19 41.20
CA LYS A 349 12.18 -21.76 41.30
C LYS A 349 11.30 -21.33 40.13
N ILE A 350 10.73 -20.12 40.27
CA ILE A 350 9.97 -19.43 39.25
C ILE A 350 10.59 -18.05 39.07
N ASP A 351 11.05 -17.74 37.86
CA ASP A 351 11.57 -16.41 37.51
C ASP A 351 10.58 -15.67 36.62
N ASP A 352 10.46 -14.36 36.81
CA ASP A 352 9.71 -13.50 35.86
C ASP A 352 10.44 -13.48 34.51
N HIS A 353 9.72 -13.69 33.45
CA HIS A 353 10.30 -13.77 32.11
C HIS A 353 9.42 -13.09 31.06
N LYS A 354 10.06 -12.37 30.14
CA LYS A 354 9.39 -11.77 28.99
C LYS A 354 9.30 -12.81 27.88
N LEU A 355 8.08 -13.10 27.46
CA LEU A 355 7.76 -14.13 26.47
C LEU A 355 7.40 -13.50 25.13
N VAL A 356 7.65 -14.22 24.04
CA VAL A 356 7.04 -13.99 22.75
C VAL A 356 6.01 -15.10 22.54
N VAL A 357 4.72 -14.71 22.52
CA VAL A 357 3.60 -15.67 22.46
C VAL A 357 3.02 -15.66 21.05
N PRO A 358 2.94 -16.84 20.37
CA PRO A 358 2.31 -16.93 19.05
C PRO A 358 0.78 -16.87 19.20
N ARG A 359 0.14 -15.90 18.54
CA ARG A 359 -1.33 -15.74 18.54
C ARG A 359 -1.89 -15.76 17.13
N GLY A 360 -3.03 -16.41 16.96
CA GLY A 360 -3.77 -16.37 15.70
C GLY A 360 -4.28 -14.96 15.40
N ASP A 361 -3.98 -14.42 14.23
CA ASP A 361 -4.37 -13.07 13.81
C ASP A 361 -5.90 -12.90 13.77
N ARG A 362 -6.64 -13.96 13.54
CA ARG A 362 -8.10 -13.99 13.44
C ARG A 362 -8.78 -14.28 14.77
N SER A 363 -8.31 -15.30 15.47
CA SER A 363 -8.92 -15.80 16.70
C SER A 363 -8.47 -15.06 17.96
N GLY A 364 -7.23 -14.49 17.94
CA GLY A 364 -6.53 -13.98 19.11
C GLY A 364 -6.11 -15.07 20.10
N ALA A 365 -6.38 -16.35 19.81
CA ALA A 365 -5.99 -17.48 20.63
C ALA A 365 -4.48 -17.75 20.54
N VAL A 366 -3.89 -18.26 21.60
CA VAL A 366 -2.50 -18.74 21.55
C VAL A 366 -2.46 -19.99 20.68
N ILE A 367 -1.63 -19.93 19.64
CA ILE A 367 -1.40 -21.03 18.70
C ILE A 367 -0.59 -22.14 19.37
N GLU A 368 -0.97 -23.40 19.08
CA GLU A 368 -0.24 -24.57 19.54
C GLU A 368 0.52 -25.22 18.39
N PRO A 369 1.83 -25.52 18.55
CA PRO A 369 2.47 -26.53 17.73
C PRO A 369 1.75 -27.86 17.98
N PHE A 370 1.15 -28.45 16.94
CA PHE A 370 0.26 -29.59 17.06
C PHE A 370 0.57 -30.65 16.01
N LEU A 371 0.68 -31.89 16.45
CA LEU A 371 0.99 -33.03 15.60
C LEU A 371 -0.30 -33.61 15.01
N THR A 372 -0.44 -33.52 13.70
CA THR A 372 -1.65 -34.01 13.02
C THR A 372 -1.35 -34.42 11.57
N ASP A 373 -2.22 -35.31 11.02
CA ASP A 373 -2.18 -35.70 9.62
C ASP A 373 -2.68 -34.54 8.74
N GLN A 374 -1.89 -34.17 7.76
CA GLN A 374 -2.16 -33.05 6.86
C GLN A 374 -1.69 -33.38 5.44
N TRP A 375 -2.18 -32.63 4.47
CA TRP A 375 -1.70 -32.67 3.09
C TRP A 375 -0.59 -31.63 2.89
N TYR A 376 0.48 -32.03 2.21
CA TYR A 376 1.66 -31.21 1.96
C TYR A 376 2.06 -31.20 0.51
N VAL A 377 2.63 -30.06 0.06
CA VAL A 377 3.38 -29.95 -1.18
C VAL A 377 4.87 -30.00 -0.85
N LYS A 378 5.60 -30.93 -1.50
CA LYS A 378 7.07 -30.93 -1.52
C LYS A 378 7.53 -29.73 -2.32
N ILE A 379 7.93 -28.67 -1.64
CA ILE A 379 8.09 -27.39 -2.27
C ILE A 379 9.46 -27.16 -2.90
N ALA A 380 10.51 -27.82 -2.40
CA ALA A 380 11.89 -27.61 -2.87
C ALA A 380 12.09 -27.81 -4.38
N PRO A 381 11.48 -28.83 -5.04
CA PRO A 381 11.59 -28.99 -6.48
C PRO A 381 10.92 -27.84 -7.28
N LEU A 382 9.90 -27.20 -6.72
CA LEU A 382 9.20 -26.06 -7.33
C LEU A 382 9.94 -24.74 -7.06
N ALA A 383 10.59 -24.62 -5.92
CA ALA A 383 11.32 -23.42 -5.51
C ALA A 383 12.58 -23.18 -6.35
N LYS A 384 13.30 -24.23 -6.75
CA LYS A 384 14.54 -24.10 -7.50
C LYS A 384 14.38 -23.34 -8.83
N PRO A 385 13.47 -23.71 -9.74
CA PRO A 385 13.25 -22.95 -10.99
C PRO A 385 12.75 -21.52 -10.70
N ALA A 386 12.00 -21.32 -9.62
CA ALA A 386 11.49 -20.01 -9.23
C ALA A 386 12.62 -19.07 -8.76
N ILE A 387 13.62 -19.57 -8.05
CA ILE A 387 14.83 -18.82 -7.68
C ILE A 387 15.62 -18.46 -8.95
N GLU A 388 15.85 -19.42 -9.82
CA GLU A 388 16.58 -19.23 -11.08
C GLU A 388 15.91 -18.19 -11.99
N ALA A 389 14.59 -18.08 -12.00
CA ALA A 389 13.85 -17.09 -12.79
C ALA A 389 14.16 -15.65 -12.35
N VAL A 390 14.35 -15.41 -11.05
CA VAL A 390 14.73 -14.09 -10.52
C VAL A 390 16.24 -13.86 -10.67
N GLU A 391 17.08 -14.85 -10.43
CA GLU A 391 18.54 -14.75 -10.61
C GLU A 391 18.95 -14.46 -12.05
N SER A 392 18.25 -15.06 -13.02
CA SER A 392 18.49 -14.84 -14.45
C SER A 392 17.91 -13.55 -15.00
N GLY A 393 17.15 -12.81 -14.20
CA GLY A 393 16.49 -11.56 -14.62
C GLY A 393 15.25 -11.76 -15.48
N LYS A 394 14.66 -12.95 -15.54
CA LYS A 394 13.35 -13.15 -16.18
C LYS A 394 12.23 -12.47 -15.42
N ILE A 395 12.41 -12.34 -14.10
CA ILE A 395 11.53 -11.59 -13.19
C ILE A 395 12.36 -10.53 -12.47
N HIS A 396 11.90 -9.29 -12.51
CA HIS A 396 12.52 -8.15 -11.83
C HIS A 396 11.64 -7.64 -10.69
N PHE A 397 12.24 -7.43 -9.52
CA PHE A 397 11.59 -6.74 -8.41
C PHE A 397 11.86 -5.23 -8.51
N VAL A 398 10.81 -4.44 -8.28
CA VAL A 398 10.90 -2.98 -8.24
C VAL A 398 10.31 -2.49 -6.88
N PRO A 399 11.11 -1.90 -6.00
CA PRO A 399 12.57 -1.76 -6.08
C PRO A 399 13.34 -3.08 -5.90
N ASP A 400 14.53 -3.16 -6.49
CA ASP A 400 15.35 -4.36 -6.61
C ASP A 400 15.75 -5.01 -5.27
N ASN A 401 15.81 -4.26 -4.18
CA ASN A 401 16.18 -4.76 -2.86
C ASN A 401 15.23 -5.87 -2.33
N TRP A 402 13.97 -5.92 -2.79
CA TRP A 402 13.00 -6.93 -2.35
C TRP A 402 13.30 -8.35 -2.85
N LYS A 403 14.15 -8.50 -3.86
CA LYS A 403 14.66 -9.81 -4.27
C LYS A 403 15.44 -10.51 -3.15
N ASN A 404 16.09 -9.75 -2.24
CA ASN A 404 16.82 -10.33 -1.12
C ASN A 404 15.88 -11.01 -0.11
N THR A 405 14.74 -10.35 0.20
CA THR A 405 13.68 -10.95 1.02
C THR A 405 13.11 -12.20 0.35
N TYR A 406 12.86 -12.14 -0.96
CA TYR A 406 12.42 -13.30 -1.73
C TYR A 406 13.42 -14.47 -1.64
N TYR A 407 14.72 -14.23 -1.83
CA TYR A 407 15.74 -15.28 -1.74
C TYR A 407 15.89 -15.86 -0.34
N GLU A 408 15.81 -15.05 0.69
CA GLU A 408 15.88 -15.51 2.08
C GLU A 408 14.79 -16.54 2.37
N TRP A 409 13.55 -16.23 1.99
CA TRP A 409 12.43 -17.15 2.13
C TRP A 409 12.53 -18.40 1.26
N MET A 410 12.91 -18.24 -0.01
CA MET A 410 12.91 -19.32 -0.99
C MET A 410 14.03 -20.35 -0.75
N ARG A 411 15.17 -19.92 -0.27
CA ARG A 411 16.31 -20.82 0.01
C ARG A 411 16.09 -21.69 1.24
N ASN A 412 15.26 -21.23 2.18
CA ASN A 412 14.95 -21.93 3.43
C ASN A 412 13.52 -22.47 3.49
N ILE A 413 12.87 -22.59 2.32
CA ILE A 413 11.46 -22.94 2.23
C ILE A 413 11.20 -24.36 2.71
N GLN A 414 10.18 -24.53 3.56
CA GLN A 414 9.71 -25.82 4.06
C GLN A 414 8.51 -26.30 3.26
N ASP A 415 8.22 -27.62 3.33
CA ASP A 415 7.04 -28.20 2.70
C ASP A 415 5.78 -27.47 3.14
N TRP A 416 4.93 -27.16 2.18
CA TRP A 416 3.74 -26.37 2.38
C TRP A 416 2.56 -27.21 2.83
N CYS A 417 2.03 -27.00 4.04
CA CYS A 417 0.78 -27.59 4.52
C CYS A 417 -0.40 -26.92 3.80
N ILE A 418 -1.12 -27.71 3.00
CA ILE A 418 -2.20 -27.21 2.13
C ILE A 418 -3.60 -27.58 2.59
N SER A 419 -3.78 -28.34 3.67
CA SER A 419 -5.09 -28.71 4.19
C SER A 419 -5.54 -27.80 5.34
N ARG A 420 -6.85 -27.51 5.39
CA ARG A 420 -7.51 -26.71 6.42
C ARG A 420 -8.79 -27.42 6.87
N GLN A 421 -9.01 -27.47 8.19
CA GLN A 421 -10.15 -28.18 8.84
C GLN A 421 -11.36 -27.25 8.96
N ILE A 422 -11.68 -26.57 7.87
CA ILE A 422 -12.85 -25.72 7.71
C ILE A 422 -13.76 -26.27 6.60
N TRP A 423 -14.96 -25.70 6.45
CA TRP A 423 -15.91 -26.16 5.43
C TRP A 423 -15.92 -25.32 4.18
N TRP A 424 -15.56 -24.04 4.29
CA TRP A 424 -15.53 -23.09 3.19
C TRP A 424 -14.18 -23.09 2.45
N GLY A 425 -14.18 -23.57 1.22
CA GLY A 425 -13.00 -23.65 0.37
C GLY A 425 -13.10 -24.78 -0.65
N HIS A 426 -12.01 -25.01 -1.38
CA HIS A 426 -11.91 -26.12 -2.32
C HIS A 426 -11.72 -27.43 -1.56
N ARG A 427 -12.73 -28.25 -1.51
CA ARG A 427 -12.66 -29.56 -0.83
C ARG A 427 -11.58 -30.43 -1.49
N ILE A 428 -10.74 -31.06 -0.70
CA ILE A 428 -9.62 -31.87 -1.18
C ILE A 428 -10.18 -33.04 -2.03
N PRO A 429 -9.69 -33.23 -3.28
CA PRO A 429 -10.19 -34.23 -4.21
C PRO A 429 -9.56 -35.60 -3.95
N ALA A 430 -9.69 -36.08 -2.72
CA ALA A 430 -9.20 -37.37 -2.25
C ALA A 430 -10.30 -38.13 -1.54
N TRP A 431 -10.34 -39.47 -1.68
CA TRP A 431 -11.29 -40.37 -1.08
C TRP A 431 -10.54 -41.45 -0.33
N TYR A 432 -11.11 -41.90 0.76
CA TYR A 432 -10.59 -42.96 1.61
C TYR A 432 -11.53 -44.13 1.63
N ASP A 433 -10.96 -45.36 1.63
CA ASP A 433 -11.74 -46.56 1.94
C ASP A 433 -11.63 -46.91 3.45
N ASP A 434 -12.37 -47.94 3.88
CA ASP A 434 -12.37 -48.42 5.26
C ASP A 434 -11.02 -48.99 5.73
N GLN A 435 -10.09 -49.22 4.79
CA GLN A 435 -8.74 -49.71 5.09
C GLN A 435 -7.71 -48.55 5.17
N GLY A 436 -8.14 -47.31 4.90
CA GLY A 436 -7.30 -46.13 4.91
C GLY A 436 -6.49 -45.92 3.61
N ASN A 437 -6.84 -46.64 2.54
CA ASN A 437 -6.22 -46.37 1.23
C ASN A 437 -6.74 -45.03 0.68
N VAL A 438 -5.85 -44.27 0.04
CA VAL A 438 -6.13 -42.96 -0.51
C VAL A 438 -6.26 -43.02 -2.03
N TYR A 439 -7.35 -42.45 -2.54
CA TYR A 439 -7.65 -42.37 -3.95
C TYR A 439 -7.83 -40.90 -4.37
N VAL A 440 -7.10 -40.43 -5.38
CA VAL A 440 -7.17 -39.02 -5.85
C VAL A 440 -7.73 -38.99 -7.27
N GLY A 441 -8.68 -38.09 -7.51
CA GLY A 441 -9.30 -37.90 -8.80
C GLY A 441 -10.17 -36.64 -8.86
N ARG A 442 -10.70 -36.29 -10.04
CA ARG A 442 -11.58 -35.10 -10.23
C ARG A 442 -12.95 -35.28 -9.58
N SER A 443 -13.40 -36.51 -9.47
CA SER A 443 -14.68 -36.88 -8.90
C SER A 443 -14.63 -38.31 -8.38
N GLU A 444 -15.56 -38.68 -7.52
CA GLU A 444 -15.75 -40.04 -7.02
C GLU A 444 -15.96 -41.03 -8.17
N ALA A 445 -16.75 -40.65 -9.18
CA ALA A 445 -16.99 -41.46 -10.37
C ALA A 445 -15.68 -41.73 -11.16
N GLU A 446 -14.80 -40.75 -11.30
CA GLU A 446 -13.48 -40.96 -11.93
C GLU A 446 -12.60 -41.88 -11.09
N VAL A 447 -12.59 -41.72 -9.77
CA VAL A 447 -11.84 -42.59 -8.85
C VAL A 447 -12.34 -44.02 -8.98
N ARG A 448 -13.62 -44.27 -8.95
CA ARG A 448 -14.22 -45.59 -9.10
C ARG A 448 -13.86 -46.22 -10.44
N ALA A 449 -13.98 -45.48 -11.52
CA ALA A 449 -13.64 -45.97 -12.86
C ALA A 449 -12.14 -46.29 -13.00
N ARG A 450 -11.26 -45.42 -12.47
CA ARG A 450 -9.79 -45.56 -12.57
C ARG A 450 -9.26 -46.75 -11.80
N HIS A 451 -9.87 -47.05 -10.64
CA HIS A 451 -9.41 -48.12 -9.73
C HIS A 451 -10.28 -49.39 -9.80
N ASN A 452 -11.22 -49.42 -10.74
CA ASN A 452 -12.18 -50.52 -10.93
C ASN A 452 -12.93 -50.90 -9.63
N LEU A 453 -13.42 -49.88 -8.93
CA LEU A 453 -14.21 -50.01 -7.71
C LEU A 453 -15.71 -50.06 -8.03
N ASP A 454 -16.43 -50.98 -7.40
CA ASP A 454 -17.87 -51.11 -7.56
C ASP A 454 -18.61 -49.91 -6.97
N ASP A 455 -19.85 -49.62 -7.39
CA ASP A 455 -20.64 -48.49 -6.92
C ASP A 455 -20.91 -48.53 -5.41
N ASP A 456 -20.95 -49.70 -4.82
CA ASP A 456 -21.18 -49.95 -3.38
C ASP A 456 -19.86 -50.01 -2.56
N TYR A 457 -18.69 -49.90 -3.21
CA TYR A 457 -17.43 -49.86 -2.49
C TYR A 457 -17.38 -48.61 -1.58
N PRO A 458 -17.05 -48.76 -0.29
CA PRO A 458 -17.12 -47.63 0.63
C PRO A 458 -16.00 -46.61 0.32
N LEU A 459 -16.40 -45.42 -0.07
CA LEU A 459 -15.52 -44.29 -0.26
C LEU A 459 -16.03 -43.07 0.49
N GLN A 460 -15.16 -42.43 1.25
CA GLN A 460 -15.45 -41.17 1.92
C GLN A 460 -14.50 -40.10 1.43
N GLN A 461 -15.04 -38.98 0.93
CA GLN A 461 -14.23 -37.84 0.54
C GLN A 461 -13.62 -37.16 1.75
N ASP A 462 -12.37 -36.67 1.60
CA ASP A 462 -11.68 -35.89 2.61
C ASP A 462 -12.57 -34.72 3.09
N GLU A 463 -12.59 -34.51 4.41
CA GLU A 463 -13.40 -33.45 5.03
C GLU A 463 -12.73 -32.07 4.93
N ASP A 464 -11.42 -32.03 4.72
CA ASP A 464 -10.63 -30.81 4.67
C ASP A 464 -10.79 -30.07 3.33
N VAL A 465 -10.53 -28.80 3.38
CA VAL A 465 -10.40 -27.96 2.18
C VAL A 465 -8.96 -27.51 2.00
N LEU A 466 -8.62 -27.09 0.77
CA LEU A 466 -7.31 -26.52 0.46
C LEU A 466 -7.13 -25.14 1.06
N ASP A 467 -5.89 -24.83 1.41
CA ASP A 467 -5.45 -23.49 1.78
C ASP A 467 -5.83 -22.46 0.68
N THR A 468 -6.37 -21.33 1.07
CA THR A 468 -6.73 -20.22 0.18
C THR A 468 -5.59 -19.87 -0.79
N TRP A 469 -4.36 -19.88 -0.30
CA TRP A 469 -3.18 -19.57 -1.12
C TRP A 469 -2.91 -20.61 -2.23
N PHE A 470 -3.47 -21.80 -2.14
CA PHE A 470 -3.34 -22.81 -3.20
C PHE A 470 -4.07 -22.38 -4.48
N SER A 471 -5.31 -21.94 -4.35
CA SER A 471 -6.07 -21.40 -5.50
C SER A 471 -5.53 -20.04 -5.95
N SER A 472 -5.14 -19.18 -5.00
CA SER A 472 -4.59 -17.85 -5.32
C SER A 472 -3.23 -17.91 -6.04
N ALA A 473 -2.44 -18.98 -5.84
CA ALA A 473 -1.20 -19.21 -6.56
C ALA A 473 -1.39 -19.48 -8.07
N LEU A 474 -2.60 -19.87 -8.48
CA LEU A 474 -2.93 -20.17 -9.88
C LEU A 474 -3.49 -18.95 -10.62
N TRP A 475 -3.70 -17.83 -9.92
CA TRP A 475 -4.40 -16.64 -10.38
C TRP A 475 -3.94 -16.12 -11.74
N PRO A 476 -2.63 -16.04 -12.07
CA PRO A 476 -2.17 -15.49 -13.35
C PRO A 476 -2.61 -16.27 -14.58
N PHE A 477 -2.92 -17.54 -14.46
CA PHE A 477 -3.28 -18.39 -15.60
C PHE A 477 -4.68 -19.01 -15.47
N SER A 478 -5.13 -19.34 -14.28
CA SER A 478 -6.48 -19.89 -14.07
C SER A 478 -7.57 -18.88 -14.43
N THR A 479 -7.38 -17.58 -14.13
CA THR A 479 -8.31 -16.52 -14.52
C THR A 479 -8.43 -16.33 -16.02
N LEU A 480 -7.40 -16.67 -16.78
CA LEU A 480 -7.37 -16.60 -18.23
C LEU A 480 -7.91 -17.86 -18.91
N GLY A 481 -8.36 -18.84 -18.13
CA GLY A 481 -9.09 -20.01 -18.61
C GLY A 481 -8.31 -21.32 -18.57
N TRP A 482 -7.06 -21.36 -18.08
CA TRP A 482 -6.34 -22.62 -17.90
C TRP A 482 -7.15 -23.58 -16.99
N PRO A 483 -7.22 -24.91 -17.29
CA PRO A 483 -6.34 -25.70 -18.16
C PRO A 483 -6.68 -25.64 -19.66
N GLN A 484 -7.77 -25.01 -20.07
CA GLN A 484 -8.10 -24.86 -21.49
C GLN A 484 -7.13 -23.86 -22.16
N GLN A 485 -6.82 -24.09 -23.44
CA GLN A 485 -5.97 -23.22 -24.23
C GLN A 485 -6.79 -22.10 -24.88
N THR A 486 -7.21 -21.13 -24.05
CA THR A 486 -8.03 -19.99 -24.50
C THR A 486 -7.19 -18.94 -25.24
N GLU A 487 -7.84 -18.10 -26.05
CA GLU A 487 -7.18 -16.95 -26.67
C GLU A 487 -6.70 -15.94 -25.62
N ARG A 488 -7.47 -15.73 -24.54
CA ARG A 488 -7.06 -14.85 -23.44
C ARG A 488 -5.75 -15.33 -22.77
N LEU A 489 -5.60 -16.64 -22.59
CA LEU A 489 -4.38 -17.22 -22.05
C LEU A 489 -3.17 -17.01 -22.98
N LYS A 490 -3.36 -17.15 -24.29
CA LYS A 490 -2.30 -16.91 -25.29
C LYS A 490 -1.91 -15.42 -25.37
N ASP A 491 -2.88 -14.53 -25.27
CA ASP A 491 -2.66 -13.10 -25.44
C ASP A 491 -2.06 -12.43 -24.20
N PHE A 492 -2.40 -12.92 -22.99
CA PHE A 492 -2.13 -12.20 -21.74
C PHE A 492 -1.25 -12.95 -20.73
N TYR A 493 -0.84 -14.18 -21.02
CA TYR A 493 0.15 -14.90 -20.21
C TYR A 493 1.48 -15.01 -20.95
N PRO A 494 2.64 -14.64 -20.37
CA PRO A 494 2.81 -14.01 -19.04
C PRO A 494 2.13 -12.65 -18.89
N THR A 495 1.74 -12.30 -17.65
CA THR A 495 1.25 -10.95 -17.38
C THR A 495 2.42 -9.95 -17.29
N SER A 496 2.15 -8.66 -17.40
CA SER A 496 3.21 -7.65 -17.52
C SER A 496 3.85 -7.32 -16.19
N VAL A 497 3.05 -6.95 -15.21
CA VAL A 497 3.51 -6.60 -13.88
C VAL A 497 2.54 -7.08 -12.80
N LEU A 498 3.09 -7.56 -11.70
CA LEU A 498 2.36 -7.80 -10.48
C LEU A 498 2.56 -6.62 -9.53
N VAL A 499 1.48 -6.01 -9.06
CA VAL A 499 1.51 -4.89 -8.11
C VAL A 499 1.01 -5.37 -6.77
N THR A 500 1.84 -5.32 -5.74
CA THR A 500 1.48 -5.81 -4.40
C THR A 500 2.30 -5.15 -3.30
N ALA A 501 1.91 -5.36 -2.05
CA ALA A 501 2.71 -4.97 -0.88
C ALA A 501 3.71 -6.07 -0.50
N PHE A 502 4.70 -5.72 0.30
CA PHE A 502 5.82 -6.61 0.65
C PHE A 502 5.41 -7.80 1.55
N ASP A 503 4.35 -7.68 2.31
CA ASP A 503 3.90 -8.64 3.30
C ASP A 503 3.40 -9.97 2.72
N ILE A 504 3.10 -10.02 1.41
CA ILE A 504 2.67 -11.23 0.70
C ILE A 504 3.65 -11.71 -0.39
N ILE A 505 4.90 -11.26 -0.35
CA ILE A 505 5.93 -11.71 -1.31
C ILE A 505 6.07 -13.24 -1.24
N PHE A 506 6.21 -13.81 -0.07
CA PHE A 506 6.37 -15.25 0.09
C PHE A 506 5.09 -16.03 -0.20
N PHE A 507 3.96 -15.58 0.34
CA PHE A 507 2.71 -16.37 0.33
C PHE A 507 1.99 -16.32 -1.00
N TRP A 508 2.13 -15.24 -1.74
CA TRP A 508 1.45 -15.08 -3.02
C TRP A 508 2.42 -14.99 -4.18
N VAL A 509 3.36 -14.04 -4.16
CA VAL A 509 4.29 -13.82 -5.29
C VAL A 509 5.12 -15.07 -5.57
N ALA A 510 5.79 -15.62 -4.56
CA ALA A 510 6.64 -16.80 -4.68
C ALA A 510 5.84 -18.04 -5.15
N ARG A 511 4.64 -18.22 -4.59
CA ARG A 511 3.77 -19.35 -4.97
C ARG A 511 3.24 -19.22 -6.39
N MET A 512 2.88 -18.03 -6.85
CA MET A 512 2.51 -17.80 -8.26
C MET A 512 3.69 -18.08 -9.20
N ILE A 513 4.91 -17.70 -8.85
CA ILE A 513 6.10 -17.96 -9.66
C ILE A 513 6.32 -19.48 -9.78
N MET A 514 6.27 -20.20 -8.67
CA MET A 514 6.43 -21.66 -8.65
C MET A 514 5.38 -22.36 -9.50
N MET A 515 4.09 -22.03 -9.28
CA MET A 515 3.00 -22.68 -10.01
C MET A 515 2.95 -22.26 -11.49
N GLY A 516 3.22 -21.01 -11.81
CA GLY A 516 3.31 -20.53 -13.19
C GLY A 516 4.37 -21.27 -13.98
N ILE A 517 5.60 -21.33 -13.47
CA ILE A 517 6.68 -22.05 -14.14
C ILE A 517 6.34 -23.54 -14.27
N LYS A 518 5.77 -24.15 -13.22
CA LYS A 518 5.44 -25.58 -13.21
C LYS A 518 4.39 -25.95 -14.26
N PHE A 519 3.30 -25.20 -14.36
CA PHE A 519 2.13 -25.57 -15.17
C PHE A 519 2.11 -24.92 -16.56
N MET A 520 2.74 -23.76 -16.70
CA MET A 520 2.79 -23.01 -17.94
C MET A 520 4.14 -23.10 -18.66
N GLY A 521 5.21 -23.53 -17.97
CA GLY A 521 6.56 -23.59 -18.53
C GLY A 521 7.23 -22.23 -18.73
N GLU A 522 6.59 -21.16 -18.26
CA GLU A 522 7.04 -19.76 -18.37
C GLU A 522 6.70 -19.00 -17.10
N VAL A 523 7.44 -17.91 -16.81
CA VAL A 523 7.17 -17.03 -15.65
C VAL A 523 5.76 -16.45 -15.72
N PRO A 524 5.08 -16.25 -14.58
CA PRO A 524 3.73 -15.72 -14.59
C PRO A 524 3.64 -14.20 -14.84
N PHE A 525 4.72 -13.47 -14.61
CA PHE A 525 4.89 -12.04 -14.83
C PHE A 525 6.37 -11.69 -14.95
N HIS A 526 6.66 -10.57 -15.61
CA HIS A 526 8.05 -10.12 -15.80
C HIS A 526 8.54 -9.18 -14.70
N GLU A 527 7.65 -8.39 -14.14
CA GLU A 527 7.97 -7.41 -13.09
C GLU A 527 7.09 -7.59 -11.87
N VAL A 528 7.66 -7.32 -10.70
CA VAL A 528 6.96 -7.31 -9.42
C VAL A 528 7.20 -5.94 -8.77
N TYR A 529 6.19 -5.07 -8.85
CA TYR A 529 6.25 -3.77 -8.19
C TYR A 529 5.74 -3.89 -6.76
N ILE A 530 6.64 -3.62 -5.82
CA ILE A 530 6.36 -3.68 -4.37
C ILE A 530 6.19 -2.28 -3.83
N HIS A 531 5.00 -1.96 -3.38
CA HIS A 531 4.70 -0.69 -2.72
C HIS A 531 4.73 -0.78 -1.19
N GLY A 532 4.86 0.37 -0.52
CA GLY A 532 4.76 0.48 0.93
C GLY A 532 3.32 0.31 1.43
N LEU A 533 3.18 0.04 2.72
CA LEU A 533 1.87 -0.04 3.38
C LEU A 533 1.36 1.36 3.74
N ILE A 534 0.05 1.57 3.60
CA ILE A 534 -0.58 2.78 4.13
C ILE A 534 -0.83 2.61 5.62
N ARG A 535 -0.30 3.57 6.37
CA ARG A 535 -0.46 3.69 7.82
C ARG A 535 -1.36 4.87 8.16
N ASP A 536 -1.95 4.85 9.34
CA ASP A 536 -2.76 5.97 9.84
C ASP A 536 -1.91 7.23 10.12
N GLY A 537 -2.56 8.31 10.53
CA GLY A 537 -1.91 9.58 10.87
C GLY A 537 -0.89 9.51 12.02
N HIS A 538 -0.89 8.44 12.80
CA HIS A 538 0.07 8.18 13.88
C HIS A 538 1.22 7.28 13.44
N GLY A 539 1.13 6.66 12.26
CA GLY A 539 2.11 5.72 11.72
C GLY A 539 1.83 4.26 12.07
N ASP A 540 0.64 3.95 12.61
CA ASP A 540 0.23 2.59 12.91
C ASP A 540 -0.37 1.88 11.68
N LYS A 541 -0.15 0.57 11.58
CA LYS A 541 -0.82 -0.27 10.57
C LYS A 541 -2.33 -0.20 10.78
N MET A 542 -3.07 0.12 9.72
CA MET A 542 -4.54 0.12 9.75
C MET A 542 -5.07 -1.30 9.89
N SER A 543 -5.93 -1.53 10.88
CA SER A 543 -6.62 -2.80 11.06
C SER A 543 -8.00 -2.60 11.68
N LYS A 544 -8.94 -3.51 11.35
CA LYS A 544 -10.29 -3.48 11.94
C LYS A 544 -10.25 -3.67 13.47
N SER A 545 -9.31 -4.46 13.97
CA SER A 545 -9.15 -4.68 15.42
C SER A 545 -8.71 -3.43 16.18
N LYS A 546 -7.91 -2.55 15.55
CA LYS A 546 -7.48 -1.26 16.13
C LYS A 546 -8.50 -0.14 15.92
N GLY A 547 -9.53 -0.34 15.07
CA GLY A 547 -10.55 0.65 14.74
C GLY A 547 -10.02 1.90 14.02
N ASN A 548 -8.83 1.83 13.43
CA ASN A 548 -8.18 2.93 12.72
C ASN A 548 -8.26 2.81 11.19
N VAL A 549 -9.07 1.88 10.68
CA VAL A 549 -9.31 1.72 9.24
C VAL A 549 -10.14 2.87 8.71
N LEU A 550 -9.72 3.41 7.58
CA LEU A 550 -10.49 4.35 6.77
C LEU A 550 -10.95 3.66 5.49
N ASP A 551 -12.24 3.82 5.18
CA ASP A 551 -12.79 3.41 3.89
C ASP A 551 -12.54 4.53 2.88
N PRO A 552 -11.93 4.25 1.71
CA PRO A 552 -11.71 5.27 0.70
C PRO A 552 -13.01 5.97 0.24
N ILE A 553 -14.15 5.30 0.31
CA ILE A 553 -15.44 5.89 -0.07
C ILE A 553 -15.84 7.01 0.90
N ASP A 554 -15.53 6.87 2.19
CA ASP A 554 -15.80 7.92 3.18
C ASP A 554 -15.00 9.21 2.90
N LEU A 555 -13.85 9.09 2.24
CA LEU A 555 -13.04 10.23 1.79
C LEU A 555 -13.56 10.83 0.48
N ILE A 556 -14.03 9.97 -0.42
CA ILE A 556 -14.57 10.40 -1.71
C ILE A 556 -15.91 11.14 -1.51
N ASP A 557 -16.83 10.52 -0.80
CA ASP A 557 -18.23 10.97 -0.67
C ASP A 557 -18.48 11.80 0.58
N GLY A 558 -17.58 11.73 1.55
CA GLY A 558 -17.76 12.29 2.88
C GLY A 558 -18.59 11.38 3.79
N ILE A 559 -18.43 11.55 5.09
CA ILE A 559 -19.22 10.83 6.10
C ILE A 559 -19.41 11.69 7.36
N GLU A 560 -20.61 11.68 7.88
CA GLU A 560 -20.93 12.36 9.15
C GLU A 560 -20.30 11.62 10.33
N LEU A 561 -19.95 12.35 11.39
CA LEU A 561 -19.27 11.82 12.58
C LEU A 561 -19.97 10.61 13.18
N GLU A 562 -21.29 10.66 13.39
CA GLU A 562 -22.04 9.57 14.04
C GLU A 562 -22.01 8.28 13.21
N LYS A 563 -22.13 8.41 11.90
CA LYS A 563 -22.01 7.26 10.97
C LYS A 563 -20.59 6.70 10.93
N LEU A 564 -19.58 7.57 11.02
CA LEU A 564 -18.17 7.15 11.07
C LEU A 564 -17.88 6.38 12.37
N VAL A 565 -18.39 6.86 13.50
CA VAL A 565 -18.28 6.18 14.80
C VAL A 565 -18.95 4.81 14.73
N GLU A 566 -20.20 4.74 14.25
CA GLU A 566 -20.93 3.49 14.06
C GLU A 566 -20.13 2.50 13.18
N LYS A 567 -19.62 2.95 12.03
CA LYS A 567 -18.86 2.13 11.09
C LYS A 567 -17.56 1.58 11.71
N ARG A 568 -16.87 2.39 12.53
CA ARG A 568 -15.60 2.00 13.18
C ARG A 568 -15.79 1.11 14.40
N THR A 569 -16.96 1.15 15.04
CA THR A 569 -17.27 0.40 16.27
C THR A 569 -18.18 -0.81 16.06
N SER A 570 -18.80 -0.94 14.88
CA SER A 570 -19.64 -2.10 14.54
C SER A 570 -18.81 -3.30 14.08
N GLY A 571 -19.26 -4.52 14.41
CA GLY A 571 -18.62 -5.77 13.94
C GLY A 571 -17.18 -5.98 14.41
N MET A 572 -16.79 -5.37 15.49
CA MET A 572 -15.41 -5.45 16.01
C MET A 572 -15.06 -6.84 16.52
N MET A 573 -13.81 -7.25 16.29
CA MET A 573 -13.25 -8.49 16.85
C MET A 573 -13.11 -8.43 18.38
N GLN A 574 -12.91 -7.24 18.93
CA GLN A 574 -12.75 -6.98 20.36
C GLN A 574 -13.74 -5.90 20.83
N PRO A 575 -14.98 -6.25 21.15
CA PRO A 575 -16.03 -5.29 21.53
C PRO A 575 -15.67 -4.36 22.70
N GLN A 576 -14.78 -4.81 23.58
CA GLN A 576 -14.30 -4.03 24.73
C GLN A 576 -13.52 -2.76 24.33
N LEU A 577 -12.99 -2.70 23.12
CA LEU A 577 -12.27 -1.53 22.60
C LEU A 577 -13.19 -0.46 22.02
N ALA A 578 -14.49 -0.73 21.83
CA ALA A 578 -15.44 0.18 21.16
C ALA A 578 -15.45 1.60 21.77
N LYS A 579 -15.52 1.72 23.10
CA LYS A 579 -15.51 3.04 23.78
C LYS A 579 -14.21 3.82 23.55
N LYS A 580 -13.07 3.13 23.48
CA LYS A 580 -11.76 3.77 23.21
C LYS A 580 -11.72 4.28 21.77
N ILE A 581 -12.17 3.46 20.82
CA ILE A 581 -12.21 3.79 19.39
C ILE A 581 -13.18 4.96 19.14
N GLU A 582 -14.38 4.94 19.74
CA GLU A 582 -15.33 6.05 19.67
C GLU A 582 -14.69 7.36 20.13
N LYS A 583 -14.07 7.36 21.30
CA LYS A 583 -13.42 8.56 21.87
C LYS A 583 -12.31 9.08 20.95
N GLN A 584 -11.52 8.19 20.36
CA GLN A 584 -10.45 8.54 19.44
C GLN A 584 -11.02 9.09 18.12
N THR A 585 -12.05 8.46 17.57
CA THR A 585 -12.71 8.90 16.32
C THR A 585 -13.29 10.31 16.47
N ARG A 586 -14.00 10.58 17.58
CA ARG A 586 -14.56 11.92 17.86
C ARG A 586 -13.48 13.00 18.05
N LYS A 587 -12.30 12.63 18.54
CA LYS A 587 -11.16 13.53 18.67
C LYS A 587 -10.49 13.82 17.33
N GLU A 588 -10.34 12.79 16.50
CA GLU A 588 -9.63 12.87 15.22
C GLU A 588 -10.49 13.53 14.12
N PHE A 589 -11.79 13.27 14.13
CA PHE A 589 -12.75 13.75 13.13
C PHE A 589 -13.96 14.45 13.78
N PRO A 590 -13.79 15.59 14.45
CA PRO A 590 -14.85 16.23 15.24
C PRO A 590 -16.08 16.59 14.41
N ASP A 591 -15.92 16.86 13.11
CA ASP A 591 -16.98 17.24 12.17
C ASP A 591 -17.26 16.14 11.13
N GLY A 592 -16.77 14.91 11.35
CA GLY A 592 -16.77 13.87 10.34
C GLY A 592 -15.70 14.07 9.26
N ILE A 593 -15.88 13.47 8.09
CA ILE A 593 -14.96 13.59 6.95
C ILE A 593 -15.69 14.29 5.81
N PRO A 594 -15.20 15.44 5.30
CA PRO A 594 -15.80 16.10 4.15
C PRO A 594 -15.56 15.31 2.86
N SER A 595 -16.41 15.51 1.85
CA SER A 595 -16.22 14.95 0.51
C SER A 595 -15.04 15.62 -0.19
N PHE A 596 -14.12 14.79 -0.72
CA PHE A 596 -12.97 15.26 -1.49
C PHE A 596 -13.05 14.94 -2.98
N GLY A 597 -13.86 13.93 -3.38
CA GLY A 597 -13.93 13.39 -4.72
C GLY A 597 -12.84 12.35 -5.03
N THR A 598 -13.10 11.54 -6.04
CA THR A 598 -12.23 10.42 -6.43
C THR A 598 -10.89 10.89 -6.98
N ASP A 599 -10.89 11.89 -7.87
CA ASP A 599 -9.66 12.36 -8.50
C ASP A 599 -8.67 12.96 -7.50
N ALA A 600 -9.16 13.68 -6.49
CA ALA A 600 -8.31 14.20 -5.42
C ALA A 600 -7.66 13.10 -4.60
N LEU A 601 -8.41 12.04 -4.28
CA LEU A 601 -7.87 10.88 -3.56
C LEU A 601 -6.84 10.12 -4.40
N ARG A 602 -7.13 9.85 -5.68
CA ARG A 602 -6.22 9.17 -6.61
C ARG A 602 -4.93 9.96 -6.80
N PHE A 603 -5.02 11.27 -6.96
CA PHE A 603 -3.83 12.12 -7.09
C PHE A 603 -3.00 12.12 -5.80
N THR A 604 -3.66 12.10 -4.63
CA THR A 604 -2.98 11.95 -3.34
C THR A 604 -2.21 10.63 -3.28
N PHE A 605 -2.82 9.52 -3.69
CA PHE A 605 -2.17 8.23 -3.73
C PHE A 605 -0.96 8.22 -4.67
N ALA A 606 -1.11 8.74 -5.89
CA ALA A 606 -0.01 8.85 -6.83
C ALA A 606 1.15 9.69 -6.28
N ALA A 607 0.86 10.85 -5.68
CA ALA A 607 1.86 11.73 -5.08
C ALA A 607 2.59 11.13 -3.87
N LEU A 608 1.98 10.15 -3.20
CA LEU A 608 2.56 9.43 -2.07
C LEU A 608 3.27 8.13 -2.48
N ALA A 609 3.11 7.70 -3.73
CA ALA A 609 3.67 6.44 -4.24
C ALA A 609 5.18 6.56 -4.52
N ALA A 610 5.95 6.81 -3.48
CA ALA A 610 7.41 6.72 -3.50
C ALA A 610 7.86 5.26 -3.33
N THR A 611 9.02 4.91 -3.85
CA THR A 611 9.52 3.54 -3.86
C THR A 611 9.75 2.98 -2.45
N GLY A 612 9.00 1.93 -2.09
CA GLY A 612 9.35 0.98 -1.01
C GLY A 612 9.22 1.45 0.43
N ARG A 613 8.67 2.65 0.71
CA ARG A 613 8.48 3.15 2.08
C ARG A 613 7.01 3.10 2.48
N ASP A 614 6.76 2.79 3.76
CA ASP A 614 5.44 2.93 4.34
C ASP A 614 4.96 4.38 4.26
N ILE A 615 3.68 4.54 3.94
CA ILE A 615 3.05 5.82 3.66
C ILE A 615 2.21 6.23 4.87
N LYS A 616 2.60 7.29 5.52
CA LYS A 616 1.77 7.94 6.54
C LYS A 616 0.71 8.79 5.85
N PHE A 617 -0.54 8.40 6.02
CA PHE A 617 -1.66 9.08 5.39
C PHE A 617 -2.02 10.39 6.11
N ASP A 618 -2.19 11.48 5.34
CA ASP A 618 -2.52 12.80 5.84
C ASP A 618 -3.71 13.40 5.07
N LEU A 619 -4.80 13.66 5.77
CA LEU A 619 -6.01 14.28 5.20
C LEU A 619 -5.77 15.68 4.62
N GLY A 620 -4.84 16.45 5.17
CA GLY A 620 -4.50 17.78 4.66
C GLY A 620 -3.98 17.75 3.22
N ARG A 621 -3.34 16.66 2.83
CA ARG A 621 -2.88 16.47 1.44
C ARG A 621 -4.03 16.28 0.46
N ILE A 622 -5.07 15.52 0.84
CA ILE A 622 -6.23 15.34 -0.04
C ILE A 622 -6.93 16.69 -0.27
N GLU A 623 -7.06 17.49 0.78
CA GLU A 623 -7.62 18.83 0.66
C GLU A 623 -6.82 19.71 -0.32
N GLY A 624 -5.50 19.65 -0.26
CA GLY A 624 -4.63 20.32 -1.22
C GLY A 624 -4.91 19.90 -2.66
N TYR A 625 -5.09 18.60 -2.91
CA TYR A 625 -5.38 18.10 -4.25
C TYR A 625 -6.84 18.29 -4.69
N ARG A 626 -7.79 18.40 -3.77
CA ARG A 626 -9.13 18.91 -4.08
C ARG A 626 -9.06 20.36 -4.59
N ASN A 627 -8.24 21.19 -3.96
CA ASN A 627 -8.00 22.55 -4.42
C ASN A 627 -7.30 22.57 -5.78
N PHE A 628 -6.44 21.61 -6.08
CA PHE A 628 -5.84 21.43 -7.40
C PHE A 628 -6.91 21.11 -8.47
N CYS A 629 -7.86 20.22 -8.19
CA CYS A 629 -9.00 19.98 -9.08
C CYS A 629 -9.80 21.27 -9.36
N ASN A 630 -10.07 22.07 -8.33
CA ASN A 630 -10.75 23.36 -8.47
C ASN A 630 -9.91 24.36 -9.29
N LYS A 631 -8.58 24.38 -9.13
CA LYS A 631 -7.68 25.24 -9.92
C LYS A 631 -7.73 24.87 -11.39
N LEU A 632 -7.64 23.57 -11.72
CA LEU A 632 -7.75 23.08 -13.10
C LEU A 632 -9.10 23.43 -13.72
N TRP A 633 -10.18 23.25 -12.96
CA TRP A 633 -11.53 23.61 -13.41
C TRP A 633 -11.66 25.10 -13.73
N ASN A 634 -11.17 25.98 -12.87
CA ASN A 634 -11.21 27.42 -13.08
C ASN A 634 -10.30 27.87 -14.22
N ALA A 635 -9.13 27.25 -14.37
CA ALA A 635 -8.24 27.46 -15.51
C ALA A 635 -8.95 27.12 -16.83
N THR A 636 -9.63 25.99 -16.87
CA THR A 636 -10.45 25.59 -18.03
C THR A 636 -11.55 26.61 -18.34
N ARG A 637 -12.25 27.10 -17.31
CA ARG A 637 -13.27 28.14 -17.52
C ARG A 637 -12.70 29.41 -18.18
N TYR A 638 -11.53 29.83 -17.73
CA TYR A 638 -10.81 30.96 -18.36
C TYR A 638 -10.47 30.65 -19.82
N VAL A 639 -9.93 29.47 -20.11
CA VAL A 639 -9.62 29.05 -21.49
C VAL A 639 -10.87 29.08 -22.34
N MET A 640 -11.97 28.44 -21.88
CA MET A 640 -13.23 28.37 -22.63
C MET A 640 -13.81 29.75 -22.93
N MET A 641 -13.75 30.69 -21.99
CA MET A 641 -14.19 32.06 -22.22
C MET A 641 -13.41 32.77 -23.35
N ASN A 642 -12.19 32.35 -23.62
CA ASN A 642 -11.33 32.97 -24.64
C ASN A 642 -11.31 32.23 -25.98
N VAL A 643 -11.77 30.97 -26.02
CA VAL A 643 -11.66 30.12 -27.21
C VAL A 643 -12.98 29.65 -27.78
N GLU A 644 -14.07 29.57 -26.98
CA GLU A 644 -15.37 29.11 -27.40
C GLU A 644 -16.00 30.13 -28.41
N GLY A 645 -16.34 29.63 -29.61
CA GLY A 645 -16.84 30.48 -30.66
C GLY A 645 -15.83 31.46 -31.29
N GLN A 646 -14.53 31.30 -30.94
CA GLN A 646 -13.44 32.12 -31.48
C GLN A 646 -12.60 31.37 -32.50
N ASP A 647 -11.91 32.08 -33.38
CA ASP A 647 -10.95 31.50 -34.30
C ASP A 647 -9.68 31.03 -33.56
N CYS A 648 -9.53 29.71 -33.51
CA CYS A 648 -8.34 29.02 -32.93
C CYS A 648 -7.45 28.40 -34.01
N GLY A 649 -7.67 28.73 -35.30
CA GLY A 649 -6.86 28.23 -36.41
C GLY A 649 -7.10 26.74 -36.73
N VAL A 650 -8.29 26.21 -36.38
CA VAL A 650 -8.66 24.82 -36.69
C VAL A 650 -9.67 24.83 -37.83
N GLN A 651 -9.35 24.18 -38.97
CA GLN A 651 -10.31 23.86 -40.00
C GLN A 651 -10.29 22.35 -40.27
N GLY A 652 -11.41 21.71 -40.03
CA GLY A 652 -11.62 20.28 -40.30
C GLY A 652 -10.93 19.34 -39.32
N ILE A 653 -11.45 18.12 -39.28
CA ILE A 653 -10.91 17.03 -38.48
C ILE A 653 -9.86 16.35 -39.30
N THR A 654 -8.65 16.31 -38.79
CA THR A 654 -7.65 15.33 -39.25
C THR A 654 -7.23 14.48 -38.06
N THR A 655 -7.31 13.18 -38.25
CA THR A 655 -6.89 12.17 -37.29
C THR A 655 -5.51 12.51 -36.71
N GLY A 656 -5.48 13.06 -35.50
CA GLY A 656 -4.30 13.21 -34.68
C GLY A 656 -3.39 14.43 -34.88
N HIS A 657 -3.40 15.14 -36.04
CA HIS A 657 -2.48 16.22 -36.35
C HIS A 657 -3.12 17.23 -37.30
N SER A 658 -3.97 18.10 -36.78
CA SER A 658 -4.46 19.22 -37.59
C SER A 658 -3.34 20.25 -37.81
N GLU A 659 -2.87 20.38 -39.05
CA GLU A 659 -2.09 21.53 -39.46
C GLU A 659 -2.97 22.78 -39.36
N PRO A 660 -2.42 23.93 -38.94
CA PRO A 660 -3.19 25.17 -38.89
C PRO A 660 -3.60 25.60 -40.30
N SER A 661 -4.88 25.78 -40.52
CA SER A 661 -5.44 26.20 -41.82
C SER A 661 -5.22 27.66 -42.11
N ALA A 662 -4.79 28.46 -41.14
CA ALA A 662 -4.52 29.88 -41.22
C ALA A 662 -3.19 30.21 -40.59
N LYS A 663 -2.58 31.30 -41.04
CA LYS A 663 -1.32 31.80 -40.48
C LYS A 663 -1.49 32.06 -38.98
N LEU A 664 -0.54 31.54 -38.20
CA LEU A 664 -0.45 31.72 -36.75
C LEU A 664 0.83 32.50 -36.44
N GLU A 665 0.69 33.43 -35.51
CA GLU A 665 1.86 34.08 -34.87
C GLU A 665 1.86 33.67 -33.40
N ARG A 666 2.97 33.10 -32.93
CA ARG A 666 3.13 32.70 -31.56
C ARG A 666 4.01 33.67 -30.81
N SER A 667 3.51 34.17 -29.68
CA SER A 667 4.31 34.96 -28.76
C SER A 667 5.43 34.13 -28.12
N VAL A 668 6.39 34.79 -27.50
CA VAL A 668 7.43 34.11 -26.72
C VAL A 668 6.83 33.28 -25.58
N ALA A 669 5.76 33.77 -24.95
CA ALA A 669 5.04 33.03 -23.91
C ALA A 669 4.39 31.76 -24.45
N ASP A 670 3.83 31.80 -25.67
CA ASP A 670 3.26 30.61 -26.35
C ASP A 670 4.37 29.58 -26.64
N ARG A 671 5.51 30.01 -27.14
CA ARG A 671 6.65 29.12 -27.41
C ARG A 671 7.23 28.55 -26.13
N TRP A 672 7.34 29.34 -25.08
CA TRP A 672 7.78 28.94 -23.76
C TRP A 672 6.92 27.83 -23.16
N ILE A 673 5.59 28.03 -23.05
CA ILE A 673 4.69 27.04 -22.43
C ILE A 673 4.64 25.74 -23.24
N MET A 674 4.74 25.83 -24.57
CA MET A 674 4.84 24.68 -25.44
C MET A 674 6.13 23.89 -25.21
N SER A 675 7.27 24.58 -25.03
CA SER A 675 8.57 23.98 -24.69
C SER A 675 8.51 23.27 -23.34
N ARG A 676 7.99 23.95 -22.34
CA ARG A 676 7.80 23.39 -21.00
C ARG A 676 6.91 22.13 -21.00
N LEU A 677 5.82 22.17 -21.78
CA LEU A 677 4.94 21.01 -21.94
C LEU A 677 5.70 19.80 -22.52
N GLN A 678 6.60 20.00 -23.50
CA GLN A 678 7.37 18.89 -24.06
C GLN A 678 8.30 18.23 -23.04
N LYS A 679 8.97 19.05 -22.24
CA LYS A 679 9.83 18.56 -21.13
C LYS A 679 9.00 17.83 -20.06
N THR A 680 7.84 18.38 -19.71
CA THR A 680 6.91 17.73 -18.76
C THR A 680 6.38 16.38 -19.27
N LYS A 681 6.03 16.28 -20.57
CA LYS A 681 5.61 15.01 -21.17
C LYS A 681 6.67 13.93 -21.01
N GLN A 682 7.93 14.25 -21.28
CA GLN A 682 9.02 13.29 -21.11
C GLN A 682 9.17 12.87 -19.64
N THR A 683 9.20 13.83 -18.72
CA THR A 683 9.34 13.56 -17.29
C THR A 683 8.21 12.64 -16.79
N VAL A 684 6.96 12.90 -17.18
CA VAL A 684 5.82 12.09 -16.77
C VAL A 684 5.89 10.67 -17.35
N THR A 685 6.25 10.55 -18.63
CA THR A 685 6.41 9.25 -19.29
C THR A 685 7.47 8.41 -18.60
N GLU A 686 8.67 8.96 -18.42
CA GLU A 686 9.79 8.27 -17.75
C GLU A 686 9.44 7.91 -16.30
N ALA A 687 8.69 8.78 -15.61
CA ALA A 687 8.26 8.53 -14.24
C ALA A 687 7.24 7.39 -14.16
N ILE A 688 6.25 7.31 -15.04
CA ILE A 688 5.27 6.21 -15.05
C ILE A 688 5.97 4.89 -15.43
N GLU A 689 6.78 4.89 -16.47
CA GLU A 689 7.52 3.68 -16.91
C GLU A 689 8.55 3.21 -15.88
N GLY A 690 9.09 4.13 -15.08
CA GLY A 690 10.01 3.85 -13.96
C GLY A 690 9.31 3.60 -12.61
N TYR A 691 7.98 3.47 -12.58
CA TYR A 691 7.20 3.30 -11.34
C TYR A 691 7.40 4.42 -10.30
N ARG A 692 7.70 5.65 -10.76
CA ARG A 692 7.83 6.85 -9.94
C ARG A 692 6.59 7.72 -10.08
N PHE A 693 5.46 7.21 -9.60
CA PHE A 693 4.17 7.92 -9.68
C PHE A 693 4.19 9.25 -8.92
N ASP A 694 4.98 9.33 -7.84
CA ASP A 694 5.25 10.56 -7.11
C ASP A 694 5.87 11.65 -8.00
N HIS A 695 6.87 11.30 -8.81
CA HIS A 695 7.47 12.22 -9.76
C HIS A 695 6.53 12.62 -10.89
N ALA A 696 5.71 11.65 -11.38
CA ALA A 696 4.70 11.94 -12.39
C ALA A 696 3.66 12.95 -11.86
N ALA A 697 3.12 12.70 -10.67
CA ALA A 697 2.17 13.60 -10.02
C ALA A 697 2.77 14.98 -9.74
N GLN A 698 4.01 15.04 -9.26
CA GLN A 698 4.72 16.31 -9.02
C GLN A 698 4.91 17.11 -10.31
N ALA A 699 5.39 16.48 -11.40
CA ALA A 699 5.59 17.14 -12.67
C ALA A 699 4.27 17.70 -13.25
N ILE A 700 3.20 16.94 -13.18
CA ILE A 700 1.86 17.38 -13.59
C ILE A 700 1.39 18.57 -12.74
N TYR A 701 1.56 18.49 -11.42
CA TYR A 701 1.16 19.55 -10.49
C TYR A 701 1.92 20.85 -10.75
N GLU A 702 3.26 20.78 -10.83
CA GLU A 702 4.12 21.93 -11.03
C GLU A 702 3.84 22.62 -12.37
N PHE A 703 3.76 21.86 -13.46
CA PHE A 703 3.42 22.41 -14.77
C PHE A 703 2.03 23.06 -14.76
N THR A 704 1.03 22.38 -14.21
CA THR A 704 -0.35 22.88 -14.20
C THR A 704 -0.49 24.12 -13.34
N TRP A 705 -0.02 24.06 -12.10
CA TRP A 705 -0.22 25.14 -11.14
C TRP A 705 0.72 26.31 -11.37
N ASN A 706 2.04 26.02 -11.37
CA ASN A 706 3.04 27.08 -11.35
C ASN A 706 3.31 27.68 -12.74
N GLU A 707 3.28 26.85 -13.80
CA GLU A 707 3.64 27.33 -15.14
C GLU A 707 2.41 27.72 -15.97
N TYR A 708 1.43 26.79 -16.10
CA TYR A 708 0.24 27.05 -16.92
C TYR A 708 -0.70 28.05 -16.25
N CYS A 709 -1.13 27.78 -15.01
CA CYS A 709 -2.13 28.62 -14.34
C CYS A 709 -1.59 29.94 -13.84
N ASP A 710 -0.46 29.94 -13.14
CA ASP A 710 0.03 31.15 -12.47
C ASP A 710 0.77 32.10 -13.43
N TRP A 711 1.35 31.55 -14.50
CA TRP A 711 2.05 32.37 -15.47
C TRP A 711 1.39 32.42 -16.84
N TYR A 712 1.21 31.29 -17.53
CA TYR A 712 0.82 31.32 -18.93
C TYR A 712 -0.57 31.93 -19.14
N LEU A 713 -1.55 31.57 -18.31
CA LEU A 713 -2.89 32.17 -18.40
C LEU A 713 -2.84 33.71 -18.20
N GLU A 714 -1.98 34.21 -17.32
CA GLU A 714 -1.82 35.65 -17.10
C GLU A 714 -1.07 36.30 -18.28
N LEU A 715 -0.04 35.67 -18.84
CA LEU A 715 0.72 36.11 -19.98
C LEU A 715 -0.07 36.12 -21.29
N SER A 716 -1.15 35.33 -21.38
CA SER A 716 -2.05 35.33 -22.54
C SER A 716 -2.92 36.60 -22.62
N LYS A 717 -3.22 37.24 -21.48
CA LYS A 717 -4.12 38.38 -21.39
C LYS A 717 -3.66 39.61 -22.15
N PRO A 718 -2.36 40.02 -22.09
CA PRO A 718 -1.87 41.14 -22.87
C PRO A 718 -2.13 41.03 -24.39
N VAL A 719 -1.94 39.83 -24.95
CA VAL A 719 -2.18 39.59 -26.38
C VAL A 719 -3.69 39.55 -26.69
N LEU A 720 -4.50 38.85 -25.87
CA LEU A 720 -5.92 38.67 -26.17
C LEU A 720 -6.77 39.93 -25.94
N ASN A 721 -6.33 40.79 -25.00
CA ASN A 721 -7.02 42.04 -24.65
C ASN A 721 -6.49 43.28 -25.45
N ASP A 722 -5.42 43.16 -26.20
CA ASP A 722 -4.93 44.24 -27.04
C ASP A 722 -5.78 44.36 -28.28
N GLU A 723 -6.44 45.49 -28.44
CA GLU A 723 -7.28 45.82 -29.63
C GLU A 723 -6.43 45.94 -30.92
N ASN A 724 -5.13 46.27 -30.77
CA ASN A 724 -4.21 46.43 -31.89
C ASN A 724 -3.46 45.13 -32.24
N ALA A 725 -3.55 44.07 -31.43
CA ALA A 725 -2.95 42.78 -31.76
C ALA A 725 -3.56 42.19 -33.03
N SER A 726 -2.71 41.61 -33.90
CA SER A 726 -3.12 40.97 -35.13
C SER A 726 -4.04 39.76 -34.88
N ASP A 727 -4.90 39.44 -35.84
CA ASP A 727 -5.70 38.22 -35.76
C ASP A 727 -4.85 36.97 -35.71
N GLU A 728 -3.70 36.96 -36.36
CA GLU A 728 -2.74 35.91 -36.33
C GLU A 728 -2.15 35.69 -34.94
N ALA A 729 -1.81 36.74 -34.20
CA ALA A 729 -1.30 36.70 -32.83
C ALA A 729 -2.38 36.20 -31.86
N LYS A 730 -3.60 36.75 -31.93
CA LYS A 730 -4.73 36.27 -31.09
C LYS A 730 -5.06 34.80 -31.37
N ARG A 731 -5.04 34.39 -32.64
CA ARG A 731 -5.27 33.01 -33.09
C ARG A 731 -4.18 32.10 -32.57
N GLY A 732 -2.90 32.53 -32.61
CA GLY A 732 -1.75 31.78 -32.09
C GLY A 732 -1.86 31.49 -30.58
N THR A 733 -2.21 32.51 -29.80
CA THR A 733 -2.38 32.41 -28.34
C THR A 733 -3.61 31.54 -27.98
N ARG A 734 -4.76 31.74 -28.64
CA ARG A 734 -5.96 30.89 -28.42
C ARG A 734 -5.68 29.41 -28.72
N ARG A 735 -5.01 29.14 -29.85
CA ARG A 735 -4.61 27.77 -30.19
C ARG A 735 -3.67 27.18 -29.16
N THR A 736 -2.71 27.95 -28.67
CA THR A 736 -1.77 27.49 -27.64
C THR A 736 -2.50 27.21 -26.32
N LEU A 737 -3.40 28.09 -25.87
CA LEU A 737 -4.23 27.86 -24.68
C LEU A 737 -4.95 26.53 -24.75
N VAL A 738 -5.69 26.27 -25.82
CA VAL A 738 -6.53 25.07 -25.92
C VAL A 738 -5.73 23.79 -26.16
N ARG A 739 -4.64 23.88 -26.97
CA ARG A 739 -3.81 22.71 -27.27
C ARG A 739 -2.96 22.27 -26.09
N VAL A 740 -2.43 23.21 -25.31
CA VAL A 740 -1.67 22.89 -24.09
C VAL A 740 -2.61 22.26 -23.08
N LEU A 741 -3.80 22.83 -22.86
CA LEU A 741 -4.81 22.27 -21.95
C LEU A 741 -5.22 20.84 -22.38
N GLU A 742 -5.52 20.63 -23.66
CA GLU A 742 -5.91 19.32 -24.18
C GLU A 742 -4.82 18.26 -23.95
N ASN A 743 -3.55 18.58 -24.22
CA ASN A 743 -2.44 17.68 -23.94
C ASN A 743 -2.25 17.43 -22.45
N LEU A 744 -2.41 18.46 -21.61
CA LEU A 744 -2.31 18.35 -20.16
C LEU A 744 -3.41 17.42 -19.61
N LEU A 745 -4.63 17.50 -20.14
CA LEU A 745 -5.71 16.60 -19.75
C LEU A 745 -5.39 15.14 -20.06
N ARG A 746 -4.86 14.83 -21.27
CA ARG A 746 -4.45 13.48 -21.61
C ARG A 746 -3.28 12.99 -20.76
N LEU A 747 -2.32 13.86 -20.46
CA LEU A 747 -1.17 13.55 -19.62
C LEU A 747 -1.59 13.20 -18.19
N THR A 748 -2.65 13.85 -17.70
CA THR A 748 -3.15 13.71 -16.31
C THR A 748 -4.18 12.57 -16.19
N HIS A 749 -4.84 12.19 -17.28
CA HIS A 749 -5.96 11.23 -17.29
C HIS A 749 -5.68 9.90 -16.59
N PRO A 750 -4.51 9.26 -16.71
CA PRO A 750 -4.24 8.01 -16.00
C PRO A 750 -4.40 8.14 -14.48
N ILE A 751 -4.10 9.29 -13.89
CA ILE A 751 -4.20 9.55 -12.46
C ILE A 751 -5.58 10.10 -12.08
N MET A 752 -6.08 11.08 -12.83
CA MET A 752 -7.33 11.83 -12.56
C MET A 752 -8.34 11.64 -13.71
N PRO A 753 -9.00 10.48 -13.78
CA PRO A 753 -9.78 10.13 -14.97
C PRO A 753 -11.06 10.94 -15.16
N PHE A 754 -11.73 11.36 -14.08
CA PHE A 754 -13.08 11.93 -14.17
C PHE A 754 -13.10 13.39 -14.58
N ILE A 755 -12.34 14.23 -13.89
CA ILE A 755 -12.26 15.67 -14.21
C ILE A 755 -11.65 15.88 -15.59
N THR A 756 -10.67 15.05 -15.95
CA THR A 756 -10.02 15.13 -17.26
C THR A 756 -10.96 14.74 -18.39
N GLU A 757 -11.77 13.69 -18.22
CA GLU A 757 -12.79 13.31 -19.21
C GLU A 757 -13.82 14.43 -19.37
N GLU A 758 -14.37 14.94 -18.25
CA GLU A 758 -15.41 15.98 -18.28
C GLU A 758 -14.95 17.24 -19.00
N ILE A 759 -13.71 17.66 -18.74
CA ILE A 759 -13.14 18.85 -19.38
C ILE A 759 -12.82 18.54 -20.85
N TRP A 760 -12.23 17.38 -21.11
CA TRP A 760 -11.76 16.99 -22.44
C TRP A 760 -12.88 16.94 -23.45
N GLN A 761 -14.07 16.49 -23.07
CA GLN A 761 -15.25 16.45 -23.96
C GLN A 761 -15.60 17.84 -24.53
N ARG A 762 -15.28 18.91 -23.81
CA ARG A 762 -15.53 20.30 -24.24
C ARG A 762 -14.34 20.91 -24.99
N VAL A 763 -13.15 20.54 -24.61
CA VAL A 763 -11.88 21.12 -25.11
C VAL A 763 -11.44 20.47 -26.42
N ALA A 764 -11.62 19.16 -26.56
CA ALA A 764 -11.11 18.38 -27.68
C ALA A 764 -11.67 18.79 -29.07
N PRO A 765 -12.96 19.11 -29.24
CA PRO A 765 -13.48 19.63 -30.50
C PRO A 765 -12.81 20.96 -30.88
N ILE A 766 -12.69 21.89 -29.93
CA ILE A 766 -12.08 23.21 -30.16
C ILE A 766 -10.57 23.08 -30.45
N ALA A 767 -9.91 22.12 -29.81
CA ALA A 767 -8.52 21.79 -30.08
C ALA A 767 -8.31 21.10 -31.46
N GLY A 768 -9.40 20.64 -32.13
CA GLY A 768 -9.34 19.91 -33.39
C GLY A 768 -8.79 18.49 -33.25
N VAL A 769 -9.04 17.84 -32.10
CA VAL A 769 -8.63 16.46 -31.81
C VAL A 769 -9.72 15.48 -32.22
N ILE A 770 -10.96 15.85 -32.00
CA ILE A 770 -12.16 15.11 -32.45
C ILE A 770 -13.12 16.05 -33.19
N GLY A 771 -14.01 15.47 -34.03
CA GLY A 771 -15.07 16.23 -34.68
C GLY A 771 -16.28 16.42 -33.79
N GLU A 772 -17.07 17.46 -34.10
CA GLU A 772 -18.32 17.75 -33.38
C GLU A 772 -19.34 16.59 -33.45
N GLU A 773 -19.26 15.77 -34.52
CA GLU A 773 -20.18 14.63 -34.73
C GLU A 773 -19.64 13.29 -34.26
N GLN A 774 -18.48 13.24 -33.60
CA GLN A 774 -17.88 12.00 -33.14
C GLN A 774 -18.44 11.57 -31.77
N GLU A 775 -19.72 11.10 -31.82
CA GLU A 775 -20.35 10.51 -30.62
C GLU A 775 -19.53 9.34 -30.10
N GLY A 776 -19.32 9.30 -28.79
CA GLY A 776 -18.65 8.20 -28.10
C GLY A 776 -17.13 8.31 -28.02
N ALA A 777 -16.52 9.39 -28.49
CA ALA A 777 -15.12 9.62 -28.26
C ALA A 777 -14.85 9.79 -26.75
N THR A 778 -13.78 9.17 -26.26
CA THR A 778 -13.33 9.28 -24.87
C THR A 778 -11.84 9.59 -24.82
N ILE A 779 -11.41 10.36 -23.85
CA ILE A 779 -10.00 10.66 -23.59
C ILE A 779 -9.20 9.38 -23.31
N MET A 780 -9.84 8.38 -22.72
CA MET A 780 -9.25 7.08 -22.36
C MET A 780 -8.65 6.32 -23.55
N GLN A 781 -9.21 6.53 -24.74
CA GLN A 781 -8.77 5.89 -25.97
C GLN A 781 -7.89 6.79 -26.85
N GLN A 782 -7.61 8.01 -26.41
CA GLN A 782 -6.72 8.91 -27.15
C GLN A 782 -5.25 8.55 -26.91
N PRO A 783 -4.38 8.77 -27.89
CA PRO A 783 -2.96 8.52 -27.73
C PRO A 783 -2.35 9.31 -26.56
N PHE A 784 -1.57 8.64 -25.70
CA PHE A 784 -0.84 9.33 -24.66
C PHE A 784 0.13 10.37 -25.25
N PRO A 785 0.21 11.60 -24.71
CA PRO A 785 1.01 12.67 -25.29
C PRO A 785 2.50 12.35 -25.29
N THR A 786 3.11 12.27 -26.46
CA THR A 786 4.55 12.08 -26.59
C THR A 786 5.29 13.39 -26.78
N GLN A 787 6.57 13.43 -26.36
CA GLN A 787 7.44 14.60 -26.57
C GLN A 787 7.71 14.85 -28.05
N ARG A 788 7.62 16.10 -28.47
CA ARG A 788 8.07 16.58 -29.80
C ARG A 788 9.27 17.50 -29.61
N LYS A 789 10.46 16.99 -29.86
CA LYS A 789 11.71 17.74 -29.66
C LYS A 789 11.77 19.04 -30.48
N SER A 790 11.14 19.08 -31.65
CA SER A 790 11.06 20.29 -32.51
C SER A 790 10.27 21.46 -31.89
N LEU A 791 9.54 21.23 -30.79
CA LEU A 791 8.81 22.26 -30.07
C LEU A 791 9.49 22.68 -28.77
N ILE A 792 10.69 22.17 -28.50
CA ILE A 792 11.53 22.62 -27.40
C ILE A 792 12.25 23.91 -27.89
N ASP A 793 12.10 24.97 -27.13
CA ASP A 793 12.62 26.29 -27.45
C ASP A 793 13.32 26.87 -26.22
N ASP A 794 14.62 26.54 -26.11
CA ASP A 794 15.43 26.97 -24.96
C ASP A 794 15.64 28.49 -24.91
N GLU A 795 15.63 29.19 -26.09
CA GLU A 795 15.71 30.65 -26.15
C GLU A 795 14.46 31.28 -25.52
N ALA A 796 13.26 30.79 -25.89
CA ALA A 796 12.02 31.28 -25.29
C ALA A 796 11.98 31.01 -23.77
N GLU A 797 12.55 29.89 -23.29
CA GLU A 797 12.64 29.60 -21.86
C GLU A 797 13.56 30.59 -21.13
N ILE A 798 14.69 30.98 -21.73
CA ILE A 798 15.61 31.95 -21.17
C ILE A 798 14.96 33.34 -21.12
N GLU A 799 14.35 33.79 -22.23
CA GLU A 799 13.66 35.07 -22.29
C GLU A 799 12.51 35.15 -21.25
N MET A 800 11.70 34.12 -21.16
CA MET A 800 10.60 34.11 -20.20
C MET A 800 11.07 34.01 -18.75
N ALA A 801 12.19 33.34 -18.47
CA ALA A 801 12.79 33.33 -17.13
C ALA A 801 13.21 34.77 -16.72
N TRP A 802 13.78 35.53 -17.63
CA TRP A 802 14.11 36.93 -17.39
C TRP A 802 12.84 37.77 -17.13
N VAL A 803 11.81 37.66 -17.96
CA VAL A 803 10.51 38.34 -17.78
C VAL A 803 9.89 38.03 -16.43
N MET A 804 9.88 36.77 -16.05
CA MET A 804 9.30 36.34 -14.76
C MET A 804 10.11 36.89 -13.59
N GLN A 805 11.43 36.85 -13.64
CA GLN A 805 12.30 37.42 -12.60
C GLN A 805 12.06 38.92 -12.43
N PHE A 806 11.92 39.65 -13.53
CA PHE A 806 11.62 41.07 -13.51
C PHE A 806 10.27 41.34 -12.81
N ILE A 807 9.21 40.64 -13.22
CA ILE A 807 7.87 40.77 -12.63
C ILE A 807 7.90 40.43 -11.15
N LEU A 808 8.55 39.32 -10.76
CA LEU A 808 8.66 38.88 -9.37
C LEU A 808 9.46 39.88 -8.54
N GLY A 809 10.54 40.49 -9.10
CA GLY A 809 11.31 41.55 -8.45
C GLY A 809 10.44 42.74 -8.08
N ILE A 810 9.64 43.23 -9.03
CA ILE A 810 8.69 44.33 -8.77
C ILE A 810 7.61 43.94 -7.76
N ARG A 811 7.01 42.76 -7.88
CA ARG A 811 6.02 42.28 -6.92
C ARG A 811 6.58 42.13 -5.50
N LYS A 812 7.82 41.69 -5.38
CA LYS A 812 8.53 41.60 -4.10
C LYS A 812 8.74 43.00 -3.50
N ILE A 813 9.24 43.97 -4.27
CA ILE A 813 9.40 45.36 -3.82
C ILE A 813 8.05 45.92 -3.37
N LYS A 814 6.98 45.77 -4.18
CA LYS A 814 5.64 46.24 -3.80
C LYS A 814 5.16 45.62 -2.48
N GLY A 815 5.40 44.34 -2.27
CA GLY A 815 5.05 43.67 -1.02
C GLY A 815 5.83 44.18 0.19
N GLU A 816 7.16 44.34 0.03
CA GLU A 816 8.05 44.81 1.08
C GLU A 816 7.80 46.28 1.46
N GLN A 817 7.48 47.10 0.46
CA GLN A 817 7.19 48.54 0.64
C GLN A 817 5.71 48.84 0.85
N ASN A 818 4.86 47.81 1.04
CA ASN A 818 3.42 47.93 1.23
C ASN A 818 2.71 48.79 0.13
N ILE A 819 3.23 48.69 -1.11
CA ILE A 819 2.61 49.32 -2.27
C ILE A 819 1.49 48.38 -2.80
N SER A 820 0.33 48.96 -3.08
CA SER A 820 -0.77 48.17 -3.64
C SER A 820 -0.33 47.43 -4.91
N PRO A 821 -0.60 46.13 -5.08
CA PRO A 821 -0.22 45.36 -6.26
C PRO A 821 -0.71 45.98 -7.58
N GLY A 822 -1.86 46.59 -7.59
CA GLY A 822 -2.48 47.22 -8.75
C GLY A 822 -1.97 48.64 -9.03
N LYS A 823 -1.17 49.28 -8.15
CA LYS A 823 -0.69 50.65 -8.33
C LYS A 823 0.44 50.63 -9.38
N PRO A 824 0.35 51.44 -10.47
CA PRO A 824 1.46 51.63 -11.41
C PRO A 824 2.66 52.24 -10.70
N VAL A 825 3.85 51.85 -11.12
CA VAL A 825 5.13 52.33 -10.56
C VAL A 825 6.13 52.64 -11.67
N PRO A 826 6.88 53.74 -11.56
CA PRO A 826 8.01 53.97 -12.43
C PRO A 826 9.14 53.01 -12.06
N VAL A 827 9.85 52.53 -13.06
CA VAL A 827 10.96 51.59 -12.92
C VAL A 827 12.19 52.16 -13.58
N LEU A 828 13.32 52.15 -12.87
CA LEU A 828 14.64 52.51 -13.40
C LEU A 828 15.50 51.23 -13.43
N LEU A 829 16.26 51.07 -14.51
CA LEU A 829 17.17 49.95 -14.69
C LEU A 829 18.60 50.47 -14.57
N ALA A 830 19.33 50.01 -13.56
CA ALA A 830 20.75 50.30 -13.39
C ALA A 830 21.59 49.03 -13.65
N ASP A 831 22.79 49.21 -14.11
CA ASP A 831 23.72 48.15 -14.51
C ASP A 831 23.08 47.20 -15.57
N ALA A 832 22.20 47.73 -16.42
CA ALA A 832 21.52 47.00 -17.48
C ALA A 832 22.42 46.81 -18.70
N SER A 833 22.63 45.60 -19.15
CA SER A 833 23.27 45.29 -20.42
C SER A 833 22.42 45.74 -21.63
N GLU A 834 23.04 45.85 -22.81
CA GLU A 834 22.30 46.09 -24.07
C GLU A 834 21.21 45.01 -24.27
N HIS A 835 21.48 43.79 -23.87
CA HIS A 835 20.54 42.66 -23.93
C HIS A 835 19.37 42.88 -22.98
N ASP A 836 19.60 43.29 -21.74
CA ASP A 836 18.53 43.56 -20.77
C ASP A 836 17.61 44.69 -21.24
N SER A 837 18.22 45.73 -21.80
CA SER A 837 17.48 46.86 -22.34
C SER A 837 16.62 46.47 -23.54
N ALA A 838 17.14 45.63 -24.44
CA ALA A 838 16.37 45.06 -25.55
C ALA A 838 15.22 44.15 -25.09
N LEU A 839 15.43 43.30 -24.09
CA LEU A 839 14.37 42.45 -23.52
C LEU A 839 13.30 43.28 -22.81
N ALA A 840 13.69 44.33 -22.09
CA ALA A 840 12.71 45.23 -21.42
C ALA A 840 11.79 45.92 -22.43
N GLU A 841 12.34 46.37 -23.57
CA GLU A 841 11.53 46.99 -24.63
C GLU A 841 10.69 45.96 -25.40
N GLN A 842 11.29 44.83 -25.77
CA GLN A 842 10.59 43.75 -26.51
C GLN A 842 9.40 43.22 -25.71
N HIS A 843 9.55 43.05 -24.40
CA HIS A 843 8.56 42.42 -23.53
C HIS A 843 7.75 43.41 -22.70
N ARG A 844 7.80 44.68 -23.07
CA ARG A 844 7.17 45.77 -22.35
C ARG A 844 5.70 45.51 -22.03
N HIS A 845 4.94 44.94 -22.97
CA HIS A 845 3.53 44.64 -22.83
C HIS A 845 3.26 43.63 -21.70
N TYR A 846 4.13 42.69 -21.42
CA TYR A 846 4.03 41.78 -20.24
C TYR A 846 4.36 42.52 -18.95
N LEU A 847 5.43 43.34 -18.96
CA LEU A 847 5.89 44.05 -17.78
C LEU A 847 4.85 45.07 -17.32
N ASP A 848 4.32 45.89 -18.25
CA ASP A 848 3.29 46.86 -17.96
C ASP A 848 1.99 46.22 -17.44
N PHE A 849 1.60 45.11 -18.04
CA PHE A 849 0.36 44.43 -17.65
C PHE A 849 0.48 43.70 -16.32
N LEU A 850 1.52 42.89 -16.10
CA LEU A 850 1.65 41.98 -14.97
C LEU A 850 2.36 42.60 -13.76
N ALA A 851 3.35 43.46 -13.98
CA ALA A 851 4.05 44.17 -12.93
C ALA A 851 3.45 45.55 -12.61
N LYS A 852 2.54 46.04 -13.49
CA LYS A 852 1.97 47.39 -13.39
C LYS A 852 3.08 48.43 -13.37
N THR A 853 3.91 48.48 -14.42
CA THR A 853 4.90 49.51 -14.63
C THR A 853 4.25 50.72 -15.29
N GLU A 854 4.61 51.92 -14.85
CA GLU A 854 4.18 53.21 -15.43
C GLU A 854 5.17 53.64 -16.50
N SER A 855 6.45 53.56 -16.18
CA SER A 855 7.58 53.78 -17.09
C SER A 855 8.70 52.78 -16.80
N ILE A 856 9.54 52.54 -17.82
CA ILE A 856 10.79 51.79 -17.67
C ILE A 856 11.86 52.61 -18.34
N GLU A 857 12.85 53.08 -17.56
CA GLU A 857 13.94 53.91 -18.04
C GLU A 857 15.28 53.28 -17.69
N VAL A 858 16.21 53.23 -18.60
CA VAL A 858 17.57 52.73 -18.39
C VAL A 858 18.48 53.90 -17.97
N LEU A 859 19.11 53.78 -16.80
CA LEU A 859 20.07 54.74 -16.31
C LEU A 859 21.39 54.59 -17.06
N ALA A 860 22.11 55.70 -17.30
CA ALA A 860 23.46 55.68 -17.85
C ALA A 860 24.42 55.06 -16.79
N ASP A 861 25.55 54.48 -17.26
CA ASP A 861 26.52 53.75 -16.41
C ASP A 861 27.06 54.55 -15.20
N ASP A 862 27.06 55.88 -15.29
CA ASP A 862 27.54 56.77 -14.22
C ASP A 862 26.39 57.51 -13.48
N GLU A 863 25.15 57.21 -13.81
CA GLU A 863 24.01 57.93 -13.27
C GLU A 863 23.53 57.31 -11.94
N GLN A 864 23.59 58.11 -10.88
CA GLN A 864 23.00 57.68 -9.59
C GLN A 864 21.50 57.93 -9.61
N GLY A 865 20.73 56.87 -9.59
CA GLY A 865 19.27 56.97 -9.47
C GLY A 865 18.84 57.54 -8.12
N PRO A 866 17.56 58.00 -8.02
CA PRO A 866 16.98 58.47 -6.78
C PRO A 866 16.90 57.31 -5.77
N GLU A 867 16.67 57.64 -4.49
CA GLU A 867 16.49 56.64 -3.44
C GLU A 867 15.37 55.66 -3.81
N SER A 868 15.72 54.41 -3.96
CA SER A 868 14.87 53.40 -4.56
C SER A 868 14.95 52.08 -3.82
N ALA A 869 13.83 51.33 -3.82
CA ALA A 869 13.87 49.92 -3.50
C ALA A 869 14.39 49.11 -4.69
N THR A 870 15.22 48.12 -4.41
CA THR A 870 16.01 47.39 -5.45
C THR A 870 15.65 45.90 -5.47
N ALA A 871 15.50 45.36 -6.66
CA ALA A 871 15.53 43.91 -6.92
C ALA A 871 16.59 43.60 -7.98
N LEU A 872 17.10 42.38 -7.99
CA LEU A 872 18.10 41.94 -8.95
C LEU A 872 17.47 41.01 -10.00
N VAL A 873 17.82 41.21 -11.25
CA VAL A 873 17.51 40.31 -12.37
C VAL A 873 18.85 40.02 -13.08
N GLY A 874 19.44 38.88 -12.76
CA GLY A 874 20.85 38.67 -13.08
C GLY A 874 21.74 39.67 -12.36
N GLU A 875 22.56 40.43 -13.14
CA GLU A 875 23.39 41.53 -12.62
C GLU A 875 22.67 42.90 -12.65
N MET A 876 21.62 43.03 -13.45
CA MET A 876 20.80 44.23 -13.58
C MET A 876 20.03 44.51 -12.28
N LYS A 877 20.00 45.77 -11.89
CA LYS A 877 19.19 46.26 -10.77
C LYS A 877 17.90 46.90 -11.28
N VAL A 878 16.78 46.39 -10.81
CA VAL A 878 15.45 46.93 -11.01
C VAL A 878 15.14 47.83 -9.81
N LEU A 879 15.02 49.13 -10.06
CA LEU A 879 14.84 50.14 -9.04
C LEU A 879 13.43 50.75 -9.11
N ILE A 880 12.77 50.86 -7.99
CA ILE A 880 11.50 51.58 -7.87
C ILE A 880 11.73 52.78 -6.96
N PRO A 881 11.70 54.03 -7.51
CA PRO A 881 11.80 55.26 -6.70
C PRO A 881 10.70 55.31 -5.64
N LEU A 882 11.07 55.57 -4.40
CA LEU A 882 10.11 55.52 -3.29
C LEU A 882 9.39 56.87 -3.11
N ALA A 883 9.95 57.98 -3.61
CA ALA A 883 9.37 59.31 -3.54
C ALA A 883 8.00 59.39 -4.25
N GLY A 884 6.95 59.77 -3.51
CA GLY A 884 5.58 59.92 -4.02
C GLY A 884 4.78 58.60 -4.14
N LEU A 885 5.43 57.45 -3.96
CA LEU A 885 4.72 56.15 -3.97
C LEU A 885 4.29 55.66 -2.60
N ILE A 886 5.00 56.10 -1.55
CA ILE A 886 4.72 55.73 -0.16
C ILE A 886 4.09 56.94 0.53
N ASP A 887 2.98 56.75 1.23
CA ASP A 887 2.48 57.71 2.23
C ASP A 887 3.47 57.69 3.38
N LYS A 888 4.42 58.61 3.37
CA LYS A 888 5.52 58.69 4.32
C LYS A 888 5.03 58.71 5.78
N GLU A 889 3.96 59.45 6.07
CA GLU A 889 3.42 59.55 7.44
C GLU A 889 2.74 58.24 7.86
N ALA A 890 1.94 57.65 6.97
CA ALA A 890 1.26 56.38 7.24
C ALA A 890 2.27 55.24 7.40
N GLU A 891 3.31 55.19 6.58
CA GLU A 891 4.33 54.15 6.62
C GLU A 891 5.25 54.28 7.84
N ILE A 892 5.65 55.50 8.22
CA ILE A 892 6.35 55.76 9.48
C ILE A 892 5.54 55.25 10.66
N LYS A 893 4.25 55.57 10.71
CA LYS A 893 3.37 55.15 11.80
C LYS A 893 3.18 53.61 11.86
N ARG A 894 3.12 52.97 10.68
CA ARG A 894 3.05 51.51 10.58
C ARG A 894 4.34 50.88 11.09
N LEU A 895 5.48 51.30 10.60
CA LEU A 895 6.80 50.78 10.97
C LEU A 895 7.07 51.03 12.47
N GLU A 896 6.71 52.20 13.02
CA GLU A 896 6.82 52.49 14.48
C GLU A 896 5.98 51.55 15.30
N LYS A 897 4.75 51.27 14.86
CA LYS A 897 3.85 50.31 15.55
C LYS A 897 4.40 48.86 15.51
N GLU A 898 4.95 48.45 14.38
CA GLU A 898 5.48 47.08 14.20
C GLU A 898 6.80 46.93 14.96
N THR A 899 7.65 47.95 14.92
CA THR A 899 8.91 48.03 15.69
C THR A 899 8.59 47.98 17.20
N GLY A 900 7.57 48.69 17.65
CA GLY A 900 7.12 48.68 19.04
C GLY A 900 6.60 47.30 19.48
N ARG A 901 5.88 46.62 18.61
CA ARG A 901 5.39 45.25 18.85
C ARG A 901 6.56 44.26 18.94
N LEU A 902 7.46 44.28 17.98
CA LEU A 902 8.64 43.37 17.98
C LEU A 902 9.57 43.69 19.15
N GLN A 903 9.78 44.91 19.52
CA GLN A 903 10.53 45.27 20.73
C GLN A 903 9.91 44.67 21.96
N SER A 904 8.57 44.74 22.11
CA SER A 904 7.84 44.11 23.21
C SER A 904 7.99 42.58 23.24
N ASP A 905 8.01 41.95 22.07
CA ASP A 905 8.26 40.50 21.94
C ASP A 905 9.69 40.14 22.33
N VAL A 906 10.70 40.89 21.87
CA VAL A 906 12.11 40.73 22.28
C VAL A 906 12.23 40.85 23.80
N ASP A 907 11.70 41.93 24.40
CA ASP A 907 11.75 42.16 25.85
C ASP A 907 11.08 41.04 26.65
N ARG A 908 9.97 40.50 26.11
CA ARG A 908 9.26 39.35 26.72
C ARG A 908 10.09 38.07 26.69
N ILE A 909 10.69 37.77 25.54
CA ILE A 909 11.52 36.58 25.36
C ILE A 909 12.81 36.70 26.17
N GLU A 910 13.45 37.87 26.20
CA GLU A 910 14.62 38.16 27.06
C GLU A 910 14.31 37.99 28.54
N LYS A 911 13.19 38.51 29.02
CA LYS A 911 12.73 38.30 30.41
C LYS A 911 12.49 36.84 30.71
N LYS A 912 11.94 36.08 29.76
CA LYS A 912 11.72 34.64 29.88
C LYS A 912 13.02 33.86 29.97
N LEU A 913 14.01 34.20 29.13
CA LEU A 913 15.34 33.60 29.14
C LEU A 913 16.23 34.05 30.31
N ALA A 914 15.99 35.25 30.91
CA ALA A 914 16.64 35.72 32.12
C ALA A 914 16.10 35.08 33.40
N ASN A 915 14.96 34.41 33.32
CA ASN A 915 14.37 33.71 34.46
C ASN A 915 15.07 32.39 34.71
N ALA A 916 15.93 32.30 35.72
CA ALA A 916 16.69 31.08 36.09
C ALA A 916 15.75 29.88 36.31
N SER A 917 14.55 30.11 36.91
CA SER A 917 13.58 29.04 37.14
C SER A 917 13.01 28.45 35.84
N PHE A 918 13.00 29.18 34.73
CA PHE A 918 12.61 28.67 33.42
C PHE A 918 13.77 27.94 32.75
N VAL A 919 14.98 28.54 32.74
CA VAL A 919 16.16 27.97 32.04
C VAL A 919 16.61 26.68 32.69
N ASP A 920 16.53 26.55 34.02
CA ASP A 920 16.98 25.40 34.78
C ASP A 920 15.96 24.25 34.81
N LYS A 921 14.66 24.52 34.58
CA LYS A 921 13.59 23.50 34.67
C LYS A 921 13.00 23.08 33.31
N ALA A 922 13.14 23.89 32.27
CA ALA A 922 12.62 23.56 30.96
C ALA A 922 13.57 22.61 30.22
N PRO A 923 13.05 21.71 29.35
CA PRO A 923 13.91 20.91 28.47
C PRO A 923 14.82 21.79 27.60
N GLU A 924 16.07 21.39 27.43
CA GLU A 924 17.11 22.13 26.67
C GLU A 924 16.63 22.56 25.27
N ALA A 925 15.92 21.66 24.56
CA ALA A 925 15.32 21.95 23.24
C ALA A 925 14.29 23.10 23.25
N VAL A 926 13.60 23.32 24.38
CA VAL A 926 12.62 24.42 24.53
C VAL A 926 13.36 25.73 24.77
N VAL A 927 14.42 25.70 25.55
CA VAL A 927 15.26 26.88 25.82
C VAL A 927 15.97 27.33 24.53
N GLU A 928 16.50 26.38 23.76
CA GLU A 928 17.18 26.67 22.47
C GLU A 928 16.21 27.25 21.45
N LYS A 929 15.01 26.71 21.33
CA LYS A 929 13.96 27.25 20.46
C LYS A 929 13.53 28.70 20.85
N GLU A 930 13.57 29.05 22.13
CA GLU A 930 13.30 30.42 22.57
C GLU A 930 14.51 31.35 22.25
N ARG A 931 15.74 30.85 22.28
CA ARG A 931 16.94 31.60 21.81
C ARG A 931 16.92 31.85 20.31
N GLU A 932 16.56 30.84 19.51
CA GLU A 932 16.36 31.00 18.07
C GLU A 932 15.33 32.07 17.76
N LYS A 933 14.15 32.04 18.39
CA LYS A 933 13.12 33.06 18.27
C LYS A 933 13.62 34.47 18.66
N LEU A 934 14.43 34.55 19.69
CA LEU A 934 15.04 35.82 20.08
C LEU A 934 15.98 36.36 19.01
N GLY A 935 16.79 35.50 18.41
CA GLY A 935 17.68 35.87 17.31
C GLY A 935 16.93 36.36 16.08
N GLU A 936 15.88 35.63 15.67
CA GLU A 936 14.99 36.03 14.57
C GLU A 936 14.28 37.36 14.85
N ALA A 937 13.73 37.53 16.05
CA ALA A 937 13.03 38.76 16.43
C ALA A 937 13.98 39.97 16.49
N LYS A 938 15.23 39.82 16.96
CA LYS A 938 16.24 40.86 16.96
C LYS A 938 16.68 41.25 15.53
N GLY A 939 16.91 40.27 14.64
CA GLY A 939 17.24 40.53 13.25
C GLY A 939 16.11 41.26 12.50
N ALA A 940 14.88 40.84 12.71
CA ALA A 940 13.70 41.50 12.15
C ALA A 940 13.55 42.94 12.69
N LEU A 941 13.79 43.18 13.98
CA LEU A 941 13.74 44.49 14.60
C LEU A 941 14.78 45.44 14.04
N GLU A 942 16.03 44.99 13.83
CA GLU A 942 17.11 45.76 13.24
C GLU A 942 16.79 46.14 11.80
N THR A 943 16.26 45.21 11.01
CA THR A 943 15.79 45.43 9.64
C THR A 943 14.69 46.50 9.58
N LEU A 944 13.67 46.38 10.47
CA LEU A 944 12.60 47.41 10.53
C LEU A 944 13.09 48.78 10.95
N ARG A 945 14.03 48.86 11.89
CA ARG A 945 14.64 50.13 12.29
C ARG A 945 15.41 50.78 11.15
N ALA A 946 16.19 49.99 10.40
CA ALA A 946 16.88 50.50 9.22
C ALA A 946 15.89 50.99 8.14
N GLN A 947 14.78 50.28 7.94
CA GLN A 947 13.72 50.74 7.03
C GLN A 947 13.06 52.02 7.52
N LEU A 948 12.75 52.13 8.81
CA LEU A 948 12.16 53.32 9.39
C LEU A 948 13.06 54.54 9.23
N GLU A 949 14.38 54.36 9.39
CA GLU A 949 15.34 55.43 9.21
C GLU A 949 15.46 55.88 7.73
N LYS A 950 15.45 54.95 6.82
CA LYS A 950 15.39 55.23 5.37
C LYS A 950 14.12 56.00 4.99
N ILE A 951 12.94 55.57 5.48
CA ILE A 951 11.67 56.26 5.19
C ILE A 951 11.62 57.65 5.81
N ARG A 952 12.20 57.87 7.00
CA ARG A 952 12.33 59.20 7.59
C ARG A 952 13.21 60.15 6.78
N ASN A 953 14.25 59.61 6.10
CA ASN A 953 15.18 60.40 5.30
C ASN A 953 14.69 60.62 3.86
N LEU A 954 13.66 59.91 3.40
CA LEU A 954 12.93 60.16 2.15
C LEU A 954 12.12 61.49 2.32
#